data_dc0028117c96958939c67f4c7f39fc5b
#
_entry.id   dc0028117c96958939c67f4c7f39fc5b
#
_cell.length_a   1.000
_cell.length_b   1.000
_cell.length_c   1.000
_cell.angle_alpha   90.00
_cell.angle_beta   90.00
_cell.angle_gamma   90.00
#
_symmetry.space_group_name_H-M   'P 1'
#
loop_
_entity.id
_entity.type
_entity.pdbx_description
1 polymer ?
#
loop_
_entity_poly.entity_id
_entity_poly.type
_entity_poly.pdbx_seq_one_letter_code
_entity_poly.pdbx_strand_id
1 'polypeptide(L)'
;MSDKQSPIKNNGTTNGKTRKILKSKISTRTEPQFSTTSSSQNLSISNKIFQEPSTSTPDIVCLSHLRWNFVYQRPQHLLVRCAQARRVFFIEEPIFIPEPLWRLEISQDKSGVVVVVPHLPEGLSQEAVNIDLQVLIDSFFTEYEIYNYIFWYYTPMAIAYTRHLQPMIVVYDCMDELSAFKGAPPALKNNEAELFRRADLVFTGGQSLYESKVNQHPNVYAFPSSVDVPHFAQGRTLTEEPADQATIPHPRLGFFGVIDERMDIELLAGIADARPDWHLVMIGPVVKIDPAILPQRKNIHYLGGKDYQDLPAYLAGWDLAMLPFARNESTRFISPTKTPEYLAAGKPVVSTSIADVVRPYGDLKLVRIADTVCEFVAAAQKAMQEDTPVSEWLGRVDAFLEQISWDRTWGSMMQLIESAIAAQKHDNKLNLNQAITGKQGPSIISTDKEPVFDYLIVGAGFSGSVIAERLASQAGKKVLVVDKRSHIGGNAHDYYDDHGILVHKYGPHIFHTNSREVFQYLSQFTQWRAYEHRVLASVDGQLVPIPINLDTINKLYGLDLNSFEVENFLKSVAEPREYIRTSEDVVVSKVGRELYEKFFRNYTRKQWGLDPSELDKSVIARIPTRTNRDDRYFTDTYQAMPLHGFTRMFETMLAHPNIKVMLNTDYREIEKAIPCREMVYTGPVDEFFDYRYGKLPYRSLDFKHETHNTEVFQSAPVINYPNEHLYTRVTEFKYLTGQEHHKTSIVYEFPKAEGDPYYPVPRPENQEIYKQYKALADAMLDVYFVGRLATYKYYNMDQCVAQALTVYQQITSKQKLAKI
;
A
#
# COMPACT_ATOMS: atom_id res chain seq x y z
N MET A 1 35.38 -8.92 62.11
CA MET A 1 36.80 -9.26 61.95
C MET A 1 37.18 -8.62 60.63
N SER A 2 37.61 -7.44 60.73
CA SER A 2 38.94 -6.80 60.83
C SER A 2 39.56 -6.81 59.45
N ASP A 3 39.60 -5.63 58.86
CA ASP A 3 40.65 -4.61 58.86
C ASP A 3 41.83 -4.96 57.96
N LYS A 4 42.41 -4.18 57.14
CA LYS A 4 42.95 -2.82 57.16
C LYS A 4 43.42 -2.41 55.73
N GLN A 5 43.12 -1.27 55.26
CA GLN A 5 43.95 -0.04 55.16
C GLN A 5 45.25 -0.07 54.34
N SER A 6 45.17 0.79 53.32
CA SER A 6 46.20 1.70 52.68
C SER A 6 47.51 1.98 53.44
N PRO A 7 48.52 2.74 52.96
CA PRO A 7 48.56 3.78 51.88
C PRO A 7 49.96 4.00 51.19
N ILE A 8 49.99 4.99 50.21
CA ILE A 8 51.03 6.07 50.01
C ILE A 8 52.39 5.62 49.35
N LYS A 9 52.89 6.30 48.35
CA LYS A 9 53.39 7.69 48.11
C LYS A 9 54.00 7.85 46.71
N ASN A 10 53.71 8.98 46.12
CA ASN A 10 54.52 10.02 45.49
C ASN A 10 55.98 9.80 45.08
N ASN A 11 56.31 10.27 43.89
CA ASN A 11 57.27 11.29 43.52
C ASN A 11 57.51 11.16 42.01
N GLY A 12 57.43 12.11 41.14
CA GLY A 12 57.89 13.54 41.15
C GLY A 12 58.91 13.69 40.06
N THR A 13 58.66 14.51 39.08
CA THR A 13 59.51 15.63 38.60
C THR A 13 59.25 15.94 37.11
N THR A 14 58.67 17.08 36.89
CA THR A 14 59.02 18.19 35.97
C THR A 14 59.70 17.89 34.64
N ASN A 15 59.09 18.36 33.57
CA ASN A 15 59.70 19.39 32.72
C ASN A 15 58.66 20.08 31.80
N GLY A 16 58.68 21.40 31.90
CA GLY A 16 57.81 22.33 31.21
C GLY A 16 58.19 22.50 29.73
N LYS A 17 57.13 22.75 28.93
CA LYS A 17 57.26 23.57 27.74
C LYS A 17 55.97 24.37 27.54
N THR A 18 56.18 25.70 27.67
CA THR A 18 55.25 26.80 27.35
C THR A 18 54.53 26.57 26.00
N ARG A 19 53.24 26.64 26.00
CA ARG A 19 52.47 26.83 24.76
C ARG A 19 51.64 28.12 24.88
N LYS A 20 51.90 29.00 23.91
CA LYS A 20 51.28 30.30 23.71
C LYS A 20 49.74 30.16 23.58
N ILE A 21 49.07 31.03 24.29
CA ILE A 21 47.66 31.34 24.15
C ILE A 21 47.47 32.12 22.85
N LEU A 22 46.83 31.53 21.86
CA LEU A 22 46.30 32.24 20.67
C LEU A 22 44.80 32.54 20.95
N LYS A 23 44.48 33.78 21.12
CA LYS A 23 43.16 34.36 21.10
C LYS A 23 42.55 34.10 19.70
N SER A 24 41.54 33.23 19.60
CA SER A 24 40.74 33.14 18.40
C SER A 24 39.57 34.12 18.47
N LYS A 25 39.50 34.96 17.44
CA LYS A 25 38.44 35.96 17.22
C LYS A 25 37.10 35.23 17.06
N ILE A 26 36.09 35.81 17.73
CA ILE A 26 34.66 35.52 17.49
C ILE A 26 34.36 35.94 16.04
N SER A 27 34.09 34.98 15.18
CA SER A 27 33.55 35.18 13.82
C SER A 27 32.04 34.98 13.91
N THR A 28 31.31 36.03 13.63
CA THR A 28 29.87 36.05 13.41
C THR A 28 29.50 35.02 12.33
N ARG A 29 28.66 34.06 12.67
CA ARG A 29 28.07 33.10 11.71
C ARG A 29 27.10 33.85 10.81
N THR A 30 27.48 34.03 9.54
CA THR A 30 26.59 34.34 8.43
C THR A 30 25.67 33.15 8.18
N GLU A 31 24.42 33.44 7.99
CA GLU A 31 23.40 32.51 7.50
C GLU A 31 23.83 31.87 6.18
N PRO A 32 23.57 30.57 5.95
CA PRO A 32 23.80 29.98 4.66
C PRO A 32 22.73 30.45 3.69
N GLN A 33 23.16 31.25 2.71
CA GLN A 33 22.36 31.50 1.50
C GLN A 33 22.16 30.16 0.77
N PHE A 34 20.89 29.74 0.67
CA PHE A 34 20.50 28.67 -0.24
C PHE A 34 20.77 29.10 -1.66
N SER A 35 21.78 28.53 -2.27
CA SER A 35 22.00 28.62 -3.73
C SER A 35 20.93 27.78 -4.44
N THR A 36 20.03 28.46 -5.13
CA THR A 36 19.09 27.91 -6.11
C THR A 36 19.86 27.46 -7.35
N THR A 37 20.43 26.27 -7.33
CA THR A 37 20.88 25.59 -8.56
C THR A 37 20.97 24.09 -8.27
N SER A 38 19.90 23.34 -8.58
CA SER A 38 19.91 21.94 -8.99
C SER A 38 18.57 21.22 -8.98
N SER A 39 17.44 21.92 -9.00
CA SER A 39 16.12 21.25 -9.05
C SER A 39 15.46 21.23 -10.44
N SER A 40 16.10 21.82 -11.47
CA SER A 40 15.53 21.84 -12.83
C SER A 40 15.98 20.69 -13.74
N GLN A 41 16.89 19.82 -13.31
CA GLN A 41 17.28 18.65 -14.11
C GLN A 41 16.53 17.35 -13.76
N ASN A 42 15.97 17.21 -12.56
CA ASN A 42 15.21 16.02 -12.20
C ASN A 42 13.74 16.06 -12.66
N LEU A 43 13.19 17.21 -12.98
CA LEU A 43 11.83 17.36 -13.54
C LEU A 43 11.74 17.05 -15.04
N SER A 44 12.88 16.99 -15.75
CA SER A 44 12.93 16.64 -17.19
C SER A 44 13.06 15.14 -17.46
N ILE A 45 13.31 14.32 -16.44
CA ILE A 45 13.48 12.86 -16.60
C ILE A 45 12.12 12.14 -16.60
N SER A 46 11.13 12.63 -15.86
CA SER A 46 9.80 12.01 -15.82
C SER A 46 9.04 12.10 -17.15
N ASN A 47 9.27 13.14 -17.96
CA ASN A 47 8.57 13.33 -19.23
C ASN A 47 9.18 12.60 -20.44
N LYS A 48 10.32 11.87 -20.28
CA LYS A 48 10.96 11.11 -21.36
C LYS A 48 10.87 9.60 -21.26
N ILE A 49 10.35 9.08 -20.14
CA ILE A 49 10.36 7.64 -19.84
C ILE A 49 9.17 6.90 -20.47
N PHE A 50 8.09 7.58 -20.82
CA PHE A 50 6.92 6.91 -21.35
C PHE A 50 6.64 7.26 -22.81
N GLN A 51 6.54 6.23 -23.66
CA GLN A 51 5.76 6.33 -24.89
C GLN A 51 4.30 6.62 -24.47
N GLU A 52 3.62 7.54 -25.15
CA GLU A 52 2.22 7.85 -24.87
C GLU A 52 1.40 6.55 -24.84
N PRO A 53 0.73 6.19 -23.74
CA PRO A 53 -0.02 4.97 -23.65
C PRO A 53 -1.22 5.05 -24.59
N SER A 54 -1.50 3.97 -25.29
CA SER A 54 -2.79 3.80 -25.92
C SER A 54 -3.84 3.79 -24.80
N THR A 55 -4.77 4.72 -24.82
CA THR A 55 -5.75 4.96 -23.73
C THR A 55 -6.76 3.83 -23.52
N SER A 56 -6.58 2.67 -24.16
CA SER A 56 -7.52 1.55 -24.17
C SER A 56 -7.04 0.28 -23.43
N THR A 57 -5.74 0.11 -23.21
CA THR A 57 -5.17 -1.12 -22.64
C THR A 57 -4.87 -0.91 -21.16
N PRO A 58 -5.38 -1.73 -20.23
CA PRO A 58 -5.12 -1.58 -18.81
C PRO A 58 -3.64 -1.84 -18.47
N ASP A 59 -3.12 -1.08 -17.52
CA ASP A 59 -1.79 -1.29 -16.94
C ASP A 59 -1.73 -2.61 -16.16
N ILE A 60 -0.55 -3.16 -15.97
CA ILE A 60 -0.32 -4.24 -15.01
C ILE A 60 0.45 -3.69 -13.81
N VAL A 61 -0.11 -3.86 -12.63
CA VAL A 61 0.56 -3.59 -11.36
C VAL A 61 0.83 -4.93 -10.68
N CYS A 62 2.08 -5.33 -10.69
CA CYS A 62 2.54 -6.58 -10.10
C CYS A 62 3.09 -6.34 -8.70
N LEU A 63 2.64 -7.13 -7.73
CA LEU A 63 3.04 -7.07 -6.32
C LEU A 63 3.81 -8.35 -5.97
N SER A 64 5.11 -8.22 -5.69
CA SER A 64 6.02 -9.36 -5.64
C SER A 64 6.89 -9.38 -4.39
N HIS A 65 7.07 -10.59 -3.82
CA HIS A 65 8.08 -10.87 -2.80
C HIS A 65 9.48 -11.09 -3.40
N LEU A 66 9.57 -11.18 -4.72
CA LEU A 66 10.83 -11.38 -5.44
C LEU A 66 11.43 -10.04 -5.84
N ARG A 67 12.77 -9.98 -5.92
CA ARG A 67 13.51 -8.85 -6.46
C ARG A 67 13.68 -9.00 -7.97
N TRP A 68 13.41 -7.95 -8.73
CA TRP A 68 13.51 -7.94 -10.19
C TRP A 68 14.92 -8.31 -10.68
N ASN A 69 15.94 -7.76 -10.00
CA ASN A 69 17.34 -7.89 -10.39
C ASN A 69 18.08 -9.02 -9.66
N PHE A 70 17.37 -9.96 -8.98
CA PHE A 70 18.05 -11.01 -8.23
C PHE A 70 18.29 -12.27 -9.05
N VAL A 71 17.24 -12.91 -9.55
CA VAL A 71 17.31 -14.11 -10.41
C VAL A 71 16.26 -13.99 -11.48
N TYR A 72 16.62 -14.26 -12.74
CA TYR A 72 15.68 -14.24 -13.85
C TYR A 72 14.80 -15.50 -13.84
N GLN A 73 13.50 -15.31 -13.65
CA GLN A 73 12.57 -16.41 -13.48
C GLN A 73 11.14 -16.02 -13.97
N ARG A 74 10.11 -16.75 -13.56
CA ARG A 74 8.72 -16.59 -14.03
C ARG A 74 8.22 -15.15 -14.13
N PRO A 75 8.36 -14.28 -13.11
CA PRO A 75 7.90 -12.89 -13.21
C PRO A 75 8.54 -12.13 -14.36
N GLN A 76 9.87 -12.24 -14.52
CA GLN A 76 10.58 -11.55 -15.59
C GLN A 76 10.12 -12.06 -16.97
N HIS A 77 10.03 -13.40 -17.15
CA HIS A 77 9.57 -13.98 -18.40
C HIS A 77 8.18 -13.51 -18.83
N LEU A 78 7.22 -13.43 -17.89
CA LEU A 78 5.86 -13.04 -18.18
C LEU A 78 5.71 -11.51 -18.35
N LEU A 79 6.28 -10.73 -17.41
CA LEU A 79 6.06 -9.29 -17.37
C LEU A 79 6.81 -8.53 -18.47
N VAL A 80 7.98 -9.01 -18.90
CA VAL A 80 8.68 -8.46 -20.07
C VAL A 80 7.81 -8.58 -21.34
N ARG A 81 7.08 -9.69 -21.50
CA ARG A 81 6.13 -9.86 -22.60
C ARG A 81 4.92 -8.93 -22.47
N CYS A 82 4.43 -8.75 -21.25
CA CYS A 82 3.36 -7.78 -21.00
C CYS A 82 3.79 -6.36 -21.34
N ALA A 83 5.04 -5.98 -21.04
CA ALA A 83 5.57 -4.64 -21.27
C ALA A 83 5.70 -4.26 -22.75
N GLN A 84 5.62 -5.21 -23.66
CA GLN A 84 5.59 -4.94 -25.11
C GLN A 84 4.29 -4.25 -25.58
N ALA A 85 3.19 -4.38 -24.80
CA ALA A 85 1.87 -3.91 -25.22
C ALA A 85 1.21 -2.93 -24.23
N ARG A 86 1.75 -2.80 -23.01
CA ARG A 86 1.16 -1.97 -21.93
C ARG A 86 2.20 -1.57 -20.91
N ARG A 87 1.90 -0.58 -20.07
CA ARG A 87 2.76 -0.26 -18.92
C ARG A 87 2.70 -1.40 -17.91
N VAL A 88 3.85 -1.71 -17.33
CA VAL A 88 4.00 -2.73 -16.28
C VAL A 88 4.78 -2.12 -15.11
N PHE A 89 4.19 -2.14 -13.95
CA PHE A 89 4.78 -1.70 -12.69
C PHE A 89 5.03 -2.92 -11.80
N PHE A 90 6.28 -3.18 -11.48
CA PHE A 90 6.71 -4.28 -10.62
C PHE A 90 7.08 -3.73 -9.25
N ILE A 91 6.21 -3.91 -8.27
CA ILE A 91 6.37 -3.39 -6.91
C ILE A 91 6.93 -4.50 -6.04
N GLU A 92 8.11 -4.27 -5.49
CA GLU A 92 8.82 -5.19 -4.62
C GLU A 92 8.41 -5.05 -3.15
N GLU A 93 8.74 -6.04 -2.32
CA GLU A 93 8.65 -5.89 -0.86
C GLU A 93 9.60 -4.79 -0.36
N PRO A 94 9.27 -4.11 0.76
CA PRO A 94 10.07 -2.99 1.24
C PRO A 94 11.49 -3.39 1.63
N ILE A 95 12.41 -2.45 1.49
CA ILE A 95 13.75 -2.48 2.08
C ILE A 95 13.72 -1.59 3.32
N PHE A 96 14.20 -2.14 4.45
CA PHE A 96 14.30 -1.37 5.68
C PHE A 96 15.66 -0.67 5.74
N ILE A 97 15.62 0.63 6.06
CA ILE A 97 16.80 1.51 6.08
C ILE A 97 16.90 2.24 7.42
N PRO A 98 18.11 2.56 7.89
CA PRO A 98 18.29 3.25 9.16
C PRO A 98 17.82 4.71 9.17
N GLU A 99 17.60 5.33 7.99
CA GLU A 99 17.10 6.69 7.90
C GLU A 99 15.61 6.77 8.29
N PRO A 100 15.18 7.82 8.99
CA PRO A 100 13.79 7.98 9.45
C PRO A 100 12.82 8.45 8.34
N LEU A 101 13.17 8.23 7.09
CA LEU A 101 12.39 8.64 5.91
C LEU A 101 11.95 7.43 5.09
N TRP A 102 10.69 7.44 4.69
CA TRP A 102 10.18 6.48 3.71
C TRP A 102 10.13 7.12 2.31
N ARG A 103 10.44 6.33 1.29
CA ARG A 103 10.45 6.76 -0.11
C ARG A 103 10.23 5.58 -1.05
N LEU A 104 9.89 5.86 -2.30
CA LEU A 104 9.97 4.90 -3.40
C LEU A 104 11.26 5.13 -4.19
N GLU A 105 11.98 4.07 -4.45
CA GLU A 105 13.03 4.03 -5.46
C GLU A 105 12.43 3.45 -6.74
N ILE A 106 12.46 4.23 -7.83
CA ILE A 106 11.80 3.89 -9.08
C ILE A 106 12.85 3.86 -10.17
N SER A 107 12.91 2.74 -10.88
CA SER A 107 13.81 2.55 -12.02
C SER A 107 13.08 1.88 -13.17
N GLN A 108 13.55 2.05 -14.39
CA GLN A 108 13.02 1.35 -15.55
C GLN A 108 14.03 0.35 -16.07
N ASP A 109 13.62 -0.90 -16.20
CA ASP A 109 14.40 -1.94 -16.83
C ASP A 109 14.43 -1.74 -18.36
N LYS A 110 15.47 -2.28 -19.01
CA LYS A 110 15.63 -2.24 -20.48
C LYS A 110 14.46 -2.85 -21.27
N SER A 111 13.66 -3.69 -20.62
CA SER A 111 12.44 -4.27 -21.17
C SER A 111 11.22 -3.34 -21.14
N GLY A 112 11.33 -2.19 -20.49
CA GLY A 112 10.23 -1.25 -20.30
C GLY A 112 9.45 -1.44 -18.98
N VAL A 113 9.72 -2.49 -18.22
CA VAL A 113 9.11 -2.70 -16.89
C VAL A 113 9.64 -1.66 -15.91
N VAL A 114 8.73 -1.00 -15.21
CA VAL A 114 9.05 -0.05 -14.15
C VAL A 114 9.13 -0.77 -12.82
N VAL A 115 10.31 -0.79 -12.22
CA VAL A 115 10.58 -1.44 -10.92
C VAL A 115 10.44 -0.39 -9.82
N VAL A 116 9.63 -0.71 -8.81
CA VAL A 116 9.30 0.17 -7.69
C VAL A 116 9.67 -0.52 -6.39
N VAL A 117 10.62 0.06 -5.67
CA VAL A 117 11.14 -0.48 -4.40
C VAL A 117 10.79 0.48 -3.27
N PRO A 118 9.88 0.10 -2.35
CA PRO A 118 9.63 0.89 -1.16
C PRO A 118 10.82 0.80 -0.19
N HIS A 119 11.27 1.94 0.33
CA HIS A 119 12.24 2.05 1.41
C HIS A 119 11.54 2.56 2.66
N LEU A 120 11.62 1.83 3.76
CA LEU A 120 10.98 2.16 5.02
C LEU A 120 12.00 2.21 6.17
N PRO A 121 11.76 3.02 7.21
CA PRO A 121 12.60 3.01 8.42
C PRO A 121 12.65 1.63 9.09
N GLU A 122 13.80 1.27 9.65
CA GLU A 122 13.93 0.12 10.52
C GLU A 122 13.11 0.28 11.82
N GLY A 123 12.73 -0.85 12.44
CA GLY A 123 12.05 -0.87 13.74
C GLY A 123 10.55 -0.55 13.71
N LEU A 124 9.95 -0.42 12.53
CA LEU A 124 8.50 -0.24 12.39
C LEU A 124 7.75 -1.54 12.77
N SER A 125 6.59 -1.38 13.41
CA SER A 125 5.64 -2.49 13.55
C SER A 125 5.07 -2.88 12.19
N GLN A 126 4.64 -4.15 12.02
CA GLN A 126 4.02 -4.61 10.77
C GLN A 126 2.80 -3.74 10.35
N GLU A 127 2.09 -3.20 11.32
CA GLU A 127 0.95 -2.31 11.04
C GLU A 127 1.40 -0.95 10.50
N ALA A 128 2.45 -0.36 11.07
CA ALA A 128 3.04 0.86 10.57
C ALA A 128 3.59 0.66 9.14
N VAL A 129 4.27 -0.45 8.91
CA VAL A 129 4.73 -0.85 7.56
C VAL A 129 3.56 -0.89 6.57
N ASN A 130 2.44 -1.50 6.92
CA ASN A 130 1.28 -1.57 6.03
C ASN A 130 0.65 -0.20 5.76
N ILE A 131 0.61 0.69 6.77
CA ILE A 131 0.10 2.06 6.61
C ILE A 131 1.02 2.87 5.71
N ASP A 132 2.32 2.82 5.94
CA ASP A 132 3.30 3.57 5.15
C ASP A 132 3.33 3.08 3.70
N LEU A 133 3.27 1.75 3.49
CA LEU A 133 3.14 1.18 2.15
C LEU A 133 1.85 1.61 1.46
N GLN A 134 0.73 1.65 2.17
CA GLN A 134 -0.53 2.13 1.60
C GLN A 134 -0.38 3.58 1.11
N VAL A 135 0.19 4.47 1.92
CA VAL A 135 0.40 5.87 1.55
C VAL A 135 1.33 6.01 0.36
N LEU A 136 2.43 5.24 0.34
CA LEU A 136 3.37 5.23 -0.78
C LEU A 136 2.73 4.76 -2.08
N ILE A 137 1.96 3.68 -2.03
CA ILE A 137 1.27 3.12 -3.20
C ILE A 137 0.18 4.05 -3.71
N ASP A 138 -0.63 4.65 -2.83
CA ASP A 138 -1.65 5.62 -3.23
C ASP A 138 -1.04 6.85 -3.91
N SER A 139 0.07 7.34 -3.37
CA SER A 139 0.82 8.45 -3.97
C SER A 139 1.42 8.07 -5.33
N PHE A 140 1.99 6.87 -5.44
CA PHE A 140 2.53 6.33 -6.68
C PHE A 140 1.46 6.19 -7.76
N PHE A 141 0.28 5.64 -7.43
CA PHE A 141 -0.82 5.50 -8.37
C PHE A 141 -1.30 6.85 -8.90
N THR A 142 -1.32 7.86 -8.02
CA THR A 142 -1.68 9.23 -8.40
C THR A 142 -0.61 9.86 -9.31
N GLU A 143 0.66 9.76 -8.93
CA GLU A 143 1.79 10.36 -9.66
C GLU A 143 1.97 9.77 -11.06
N TYR A 144 1.77 8.45 -11.19
CA TYR A 144 1.93 7.72 -12.46
C TYR A 144 0.63 7.55 -13.23
N GLU A 145 -0.46 8.19 -12.78
CA GLU A 145 -1.78 8.16 -13.43
C GLU A 145 -2.26 6.73 -13.72
N ILE A 146 -2.21 5.85 -12.68
CA ILE A 146 -2.61 4.45 -12.77
C ILE A 146 -4.09 4.33 -12.38
N TYR A 147 -4.99 4.43 -13.35
CA TYR A 147 -6.45 4.42 -13.11
C TYR A 147 -7.15 3.17 -13.63
N ASN A 148 -6.62 2.59 -14.69
CA ASN A 148 -7.18 1.43 -15.37
C ASN A 148 -6.15 0.31 -15.37
N TYR A 149 -6.23 -0.61 -14.41
CA TYR A 149 -5.16 -1.55 -14.14
C TYR A 149 -5.67 -2.92 -13.73
N ILE A 150 -4.80 -3.92 -13.93
CA ILE A 150 -4.90 -5.28 -13.47
C ILE A 150 -3.92 -5.45 -12.30
N PHE A 151 -4.39 -5.96 -11.16
CA PHE A 151 -3.48 -6.44 -10.13
C PHE A 151 -2.99 -7.85 -10.44
N TRP A 152 -1.67 -8.04 -10.33
CA TRP A 152 -1.00 -9.33 -10.44
C TRP A 152 -0.21 -9.61 -9.17
N TYR A 153 -0.74 -10.47 -8.31
CA TYR A 153 -0.13 -10.79 -7.03
C TYR A 153 0.77 -12.01 -7.12
N TYR A 154 2.03 -11.88 -6.78
CA TYR A 154 2.95 -12.96 -6.44
C TYR A 154 3.07 -13.17 -4.93
N THR A 155 2.66 -12.21 -4.11
CA THR A 155 2.69 -12.31 -2.65
C THR A 155 1.33 -11.97 -2.04
N PRO A 156 0.78 -12.86 -1.19
CA PRO A 156 -0.42 -12.53 -0.42
C PRO A 156 -0.22 -11.41 0.60
N MET A 157 1.03 -11.13 1.00
CA MET A 157 1.31 -10.09 1.98
C MET A 157 0.88 -8.70 1.50
N ALA A 158 0.92 -8.47 0.21
CA ALA A 158 0.55 -7.18 -0.38
C ALA A 158 -0.92 -6.82 -0.21
N ILE A 159 -1.83 -7.79 0.02
CA ILE A 159 -3.24 -7.51 0.24
C ILE A 159 -3.46 -6.62 1.47
N ALA A 160 -2.56 -6.68 2.45
CA ALA A 160 -2.67 -5.91 3.68
C ALA A 160 -2.67 -4.38 3.45
N TYR A 161 -2.00 -3.90 2.41
CA TYR A 161 -1.90 -2.47 2.09
C TYR A 161 -2.56 -2.07 0.76
N THR A 162 -3.07 -3.04 -0.03
CA THR A 162 -3.71 -2.77 -1.32
C THR A 162 -5.21 -3.05 -1.36
N ARG A 163 -5.79 -3.57 -0.27
CA ARG A 163 -7.20 -4.00 -0.20
C ARG A 163 -8.23 -2.92 -0.51
N HIS A 164 -7.88 -1.65 -0.38
CA HIS A 164 -8.75 -0.50 -0.64
C HIS A 164 -8.80 -0.11 -2.12
N LEU A 165 -7.84 -0.58 -2.92
CA LEU A 165 -7.74 -0.29 -4.35
C LEU A 165 -8.71 -1.16 -5.17
N GLN A 166 -9.15 -0.64 -6.31
CA GLN A 166 -10.18 -1.24 -7.16
C GLN A 166 -9.63 -1.53 -8.56
N PRO A 167 -8.91 -2.63 -8.78
CA PRO A 167 -8.44 -3.05 -10.09
C PRO A 167 -9.61 -3.50 -10.97
N MET A 168 -9.40 -3.55 -12.29
CA MET A 168 -10.34 -4.19 -13.21
C MET A 168 -10.41 -5.70 -12.97
N ILE A 169 -9.27 -6.35 -12.76
CA ILE A 169 -9.13 -7.79 -12.54
C ILE A 169 -8.05 -7.99 -11.46
N VAL A 170 -8.27 -8.94 -10.61
CA VAL A 170 -7.28 -9.45 -9.64
C VAL A 170 -6.80 -10.82 -10.08
N VAL A 171 -5.52 -10.91 -10.40
CA VAL A 171 -4.83 -12.18 -10.70
C VAL A 171 -3.97 -12.56 -9.51
N TYR A 172 -4.15 -13.75 -8.96
CA TYR A 172 -3.22 -14.35 -8.02
C TYR A 172 -2.38 -15.41 -8.74
N ASP A 173 -1.12 -15.12 -8.99
CA ASP A 173 -0.15 -16.07 -9.57
C ASP A 173 0.61 -16.76 -8.42
N CYS A 174 0.00 -17.82 -7.89
CA CYS A 174 0.51 -18.67 -6.84
C CYS A 174 1.61 -19.58 -7.43
N MET A 175 2.82 -19.05 -7.54
CA MET A 175 3.92 -19.78 -8.15
C MET A 175 4.54 -20.83 -7.22
N ASP A 176 4.42 -20.66 -5.91
CA ASP A 176 4.95 -21.52 -4.86
C ASP A 176 3.99 -21.60 -3.67
N GLU A 177 4.09 -22.66 -2.83
CA GLU A 177 3.42 -22.72 -1.53
C GLU A 177 4.22 -21.92 -0.49
N LEU A 178 4.04 -20.59 -0.49
CA LEU A 178 4.85 -19.68 0.34
C LEU A 178 4.74 -19.99 1.83
N SER A 179 3.62 -20.57 2.29
CA SER A 179 3.42 -20.92 3.69
C SER A 179 4.27 -22.11 4.16
N ALA A 180 4.85 -22.87 3.23
CA ALA A 180 5.71 -24.01 3.52
C ALA A 180 7.19 -23.63 3.67
N PHE A 181 7.59 -22.41 3.36
CA PHE A 181 8.98 -21.98 3.51
C PHE A 181 9.30 -21.62 4.95
N LYS A 182 10.53 -21.91 5.35
CA LYS A 182 11.06 -21.56 6.66
C LYS A 182 11.01 -20.03 6.87
N GLY A 183 10.41 -19.61 8.00
CA GLY A 183 10.27 -18.18 8.31
C GLY A 183 9.09 -17.48 7.64
N ALA A 184 8.15 -18.23 7.06
CA ALA A 184 6.93 -17.64 6.51
C ALA A 184 6.18 -16.78 7.55
N PRO A 185 5.77 -15.54 7.22
CA PRO A 185 5.08 -14.66 8.15
C PRO A 185 3.77 -15.28 8.67
N PRO A 186 3.44 -15.16 9.96
CA PRO A 186 2.19 -15.72 10.51
C PRO A 186 0.92 -15.22 9.81
N ALA A 187 0.93 -14.00 9.29
CA ALA A 187 -0.20 -13.41 8.57
C ALA A 187 -0.43 -14.00 7.16
N LEU A 188 0.56 -14.72 6.61
CA LEU A 188 0.55 -15.16 5.22
C LEU A 188 -0.71 -15.98 4.87
N LYS A 189 -1.05 -16.98 5.69
CA LYS A 189 -2.22 -17.85 5.45
C LYS A 189 -3.54 -17.09 5.46
N ASN A 190 -3.69 -16.13 6.36
CA ASN A 190 -4.90 -15.30 6.44
C ASN A 190 -5.00 -14.36 5.23
N ASN A 191 -3.88 -13.77 4.84
CA ASN A 191 -3.80 -12.90 3.67
C ASN A 191 -4.03 -13.70 2.37
N GLU A 192 -3.50 -14.91 2.27
CA GLU A 192 -3.75 -15.80 1.12
C GLU A 192 -5.24 -16.16 1.02
N ALA A 193 -5.89 -16.52 2.14
CA ALA A 193 -7.32 -16.80 2.16
C ALA A 193 -8.16 -15.56 1.78
N GLU A 194 -7.74 -14.34 2.14
CA GLU A 194 -8.38 -13.11 1.67
C GLU A 194 -8.14 -12.90 0.17
N LEU A 195 -6.93 -13.15 -0.31
CA LEU A 195 -6.58 -12.99 -1.71
C LEU A 195 -7.36 -13.98 -2.60
N PHE A 196 -7.53 -15.24 -2.19
CA PHE A 196 -8.39 -16.19 -2.88
C PHE A 196 -9.84 -15.70 -3.04
N ARG A 197 -10.39 -15.04 -2.03
CA ARG A 197 -11.76 -14.48 -2.11
C ARG A 197 -11.89 -13.28 -3.03
N ARG A 198 -10.79 -12.57 -3.28
CA ARG A 198 -10.76 -11.34 -4.09
C ARG A 198 -10.28 -11.58 -5.52
N ALA A 199 -9.56 -12.66 -5.74
CA ALA A 199 -9.04 -12.98 -7.05
C ALA A 199 -10.19 -13.28 -8.02
N ASP A 200 -10.06 -12.84 -9.25
CA ASP A 200 -10.91 -13.26 -10.37
C ASP A 200 -10.33 -14.49 -11.04
N LEU A 201 -9.00 -14.58 -11.05
CA LEU A 201 -8.23 -15.68 -11.62
C LEU A 201 -7.10 -16.09 -10.67
N VAL A 202 -6.90 -17.39 -10.54
CA VAL A 202 -5.77 -17.96 -9.80
C VAL A 202 -4.94 -18.81 -10.75
N PHE A 203 -3.65 -18.49 -10.88
CA PHE A 203 -2.69 -19.27 -11.64
C PHE A 203 -1.78 -20.01 -10.67
N THR A 204 -1.45 -21.26 -10.93
CA THR A 204 -0.53 -22.04 -10.11
C THR A 204 0.75 -22.36 -10.87
N GLY A 205 1.89 -22.29 -10.19
CA GLY A 205 3.21 -22.51 -10.78
C GLY A 205 3.52 -23.97 -11.12
N GLY A 206 2.62 -24.89 -10.80
CA GLY A 206 2.81 -26.31 -11.05
C GLY A 206 1.52 -27.10 -10.95
N GLN A 207 1.54 -28.36 -11.44
CA GLN A 207 0.40 -29.25 -11.42
C GLN A 207 0.05 -29.70 -9.99
N SER A 208 1.05 -30.02 -9.18
CA SER A 208 0.84 -30.43 -7.78
C SER A 208 0.26 -29.31 -6.94
N LEU A 209 0.67 -28.08 -7.20
CA LEU A 209 0.11 -26.91 -6.55
C LEU A 209 -1.33 -26.65 -7.00
N TYR A 210 -1.64 -26.81 -8.29
CA TYR A 210 -3.01 -26.76 -8.80
C TYR A 210 -3.92 -27.75 -8.07
N GLU A 211 -3.51 -28.98 -7.95
CA GLU A 211 -4.28 -30.04 -7.25
C GLU A 211 -4.57 -29.66 -5.77
N SER A 212 -3.67 -28.94 -5.15
CA SER A 212 -3.85 -28.45 -3.75
C SER A 212 -4.77 -27.24 -3.64
N LYS A 213 -4.89 -26.42 -4.69
CA LYS A 213 -5.60 -25.13 -4.65
C LYS A 213 -6.94 -25.14 -5.41
N VAL A 214 -7.19 -26.11 -6.30
CA VAL A 214 -8.36 -26.13 -7.20
C VAL A 214 -9.71 -26.05 -6.47
N ASN A 215 -9.81 -26.57 -5.26
CA ASN A 215 -11.04 -26.53 -4.46
C ASN A 215 -11.22 -25.22 -3.66
N GLN A 216 -10.25 -24.30 -3.70
CA GLN A 216 -10.27 -23.05 -2.93
C GLN A 216 -10.83 -21.87 -3.74
N HIS A 217 -10.88 -22.00 -5.09
CA HIS A 217 -11.39 -20.95 -5.95
C HIS A 217 -11.95 -21.55 -7.28
N PRO A 218 -13.04 -20.99 -7.85
CA PRO A 218 -13.67 -21.55 -9.05
C PRO A 218 -12.83 -21.42 -10.32
N ASN A 219 -11.95 -20.44 -10.39
CA ASN A 219 -11.15 -20.12 -11.58
C ASN A 219 -9.65 -20.33 -11.31
N VAL A 220 -9.25 -21.59 -11.04
CA VAL A 220 -7.86 -21.99 -10.85
C VAL A 220 -7.35 -22.65 -12.12
N TYR A 221 -6.15 -22.27 -12.57
CA TYR A 221 -5.53 -22.80 -13.79
C TYR A 221 -4.07 -23.15 -13.53
N ALA A 222 -3.65 -24.33 -14.00
CA ALA A 222 -2.27 -24.77 -13.89
C ALA A 222 -1.43 -24.16 -15.02
N PHE A 223 -0.36 -23.46 -14.64
CA PHE A 223 0.67 -22.97 -15.56
C PHE A 223 2.05 -23.37 -15.02
N PRO A 224 2.45 -24.64 -15.26
CA PRO A 224 3.77 -25.11 -14.84
C PRO A 224 4.89 -24.26 -15.45
N SER A 225 6.07 -24.36 -14.85
CA SER A 225 7.25 -23.68 -15.35
C SER A 225 7.53 -23.99 -16.81
N SER A 226 7.71 -22.94 -17.60
CA SER A 226 8.04 -22.99 -19.03
C SER A 226 9.52 -22.72 -19.25
N VAL A 227 9.96 -22.73 -20.51
CA VAL A 227 11.35 -22.57 -20.88
C VAL A 227 11.52 -21.64 -22.09
N ASP A 228 12.65 -20.95 -22.13
CA ASP A 228 13.14 -20.25 -23.30
C ASP A 228 14.02 -21.23 -24.11
N VAL A 229 13.37 -22.02 -24.96
CA VAL A 229 14.05 -23.05 -25.75
C VAL A 229 15.16 -22.48 -26.62
N PRO A 230 14.97 -21.39 -27.38
CA PRO A 230 16.04 -20.81 -28.20
C PRO A 230 17.27 -20.41 -27.38
N HIS A 231 17.07 -19.92 -26.16
CA HIS A 231 18.15 -19.52 -25.27
C HIS A 231 18.95 -20.73 -24.79
N PHE A 232 18.30 -21.73 -24.19
CA PHE A 232 19.00 -22.88 -23.63
C PHE A 232 19.52 -23.87 -24.68
N ALA A 233 18.87 -23.99 -25.85
CA ALA A 233 19.32 -24.84 -26.94
C ALA A 233 20.70 -24.41 -27.48
N GLN A 234 21.16 -23.20 -27.25
CA GLN A 234 22.54 -22.79 -27.55
C GLN A 234 23.57 -23.69 -26.87
N GLY A 235 23.26 -24.23 -25.69
CA GLY A 235 24.11 -25.19 -24.97
C GLY A 235 24.37 -26.53 -25.72
N ARG A 236 23.63 -26.80 -26.80
CA ARG A 236 23.85 -27.97 -27.68
C ARG A 236 24.98 -27.77 -28.69
N THR A 237 25.33 -26.51 -29.00
CA THR A 237 26.26 -26.15 -30.05
C THR A 237 27.45 -25.35 -29.62
N LEU A 238 27.38 -24.74 -28.43
CA LEU A 238 28.48 -23.99 -27.84
C LEU A 238 29.64 -24.92 -27.53
N THR A 239 30.84 -24.50 -27.92
CA THR A 239 32.12 -25.20 -27.67
C THR A 239 33.04 -24.44 -26.74
N GLU A 240 32.78 -23.17 -26.53
CA GLU A 240 33.54 -22.35 -25.59
C GLU A 240 32.93 -22.43 -24.20
N GLU A 241 33.74 -22.83 -23.23
CA GLU A 241 33.34 -22.92 -21.84
C GLU A 241 33.79 -21.71 -21.02
N PRO A 242 33.01 -21.33 -19.98
CA PRO A 242 33.45 -20.33 -19.04
C PRO A 242 34.77 -20.71 -18.33
N ALA A 243 35.67 -19.77 -18.18
CA ALA A 243 37.04 -20.01 -17.70
C ALA A 243 37.10 -20.63 -16.29
N ASP A 244 36.13 -20.35 -15.44
CA ASP A 244 36.02 -20.89 -14.09
C ASP A 244 35.48 -22.32 -14.04
N GLN A 245 34.88 -22.81 -15.14
CA GLN A 245 34.43 -24.19 -15.30
C GLN A 245 35.42 -25.03 -16.13
N ALA A 246 36.09 -24.43 -17.13
CA ALA A 246 36.92 -25.12 -18.11
C ALA A 246 38.04 -25.98 -17.49
N THR A 247 38.49 -25.65 -16.29
CA THR A 247 39.54 -26.40 -15.57
C THR A 247 39.04 -27.58 -14.74
N ILE A 248 37.74 -27.72 -14.58
CA ILE A 248 37.13 -28.82 -13.83
C ILE A 248 37.12 -30.07 -14.70
N PRO A 249 37.63 -31.22 -14.25
CA PRO A 249 37.67 -32.46 -15.04
C PRO A 249 36.27 -33.03 -15.30
N HIS A 250 36.12 -33.83 -16.34
CA HIS A 250 34.93 -34.64 -16.62
C HIS A 250 34.99 -35.98 -15.91
N PRO A 251 33.85 -36.63 -15.58
CA PRO A 251 32.48 -36.17 -15.84
C PRO A 251 32.04 -35.08 -14.87
N ARG A 252 31.30 -34.09 -15.42
CA ARG A 252 30.70 -32.99 -14.66
C ARG A 252 29.20 -33.15 -14.52
N LEU A 253 28.74 -33.22 -13.28
CA LEU A 253 27.32 -33.25 -12.94
C LEU A 253 26.93 -31.83 -12.43
N GLY A 254 26.11 -31.13 -13.18
CA GLY A 254 25.83 -29.71 -12.91
C GLY A 254 24.46 -29.46 -12.31
N PHE A 255 24.41 -28.43 -11.49
CA PHE A 255 23.18 -27.81 -10.98
C PHE A 255 23.35 -26.30 -11.05
N PHE A 256 22.33 -25.58 -11.52
CA PHE A 256 22.23 -24.14 -11.30
C PHE A 256 20.90 -23.75 -10.66
N GLY A 257 20.94 -22.75 -9.78
CA GLY A 257 19.79 -22.19 -9.09
C GLY A 257 20.14 -21.76 -7.68
N VAL A 258 19.17 -21.22 -6.97
CA VAL A 258 19.33 -20.85 -5.57
C VAL A 258 19.63 -22.11 -4.73
N ILE A 259 20.70 -22.06 -3.93
CA ILE A 259 21.11 -23.10 -2.98
C ILE A 259 20.55 -22.68 -1.62
N ASP A 260 19.52 -23.38 -1.17
CA ASP A 260 18.81 -23.10 0.09
C ASP A 260 18.31 -24.40 0.76
N GLU A 261 17.35 -24.30 1.68
CA GLU A 261 16.77 -25.45 2.41
C GLU A 261 16.10 -26.50 1.51
N ARG A 262 15.94 -26.24 0.24
CA ARG A 262 15.39 -27.19 -0.75
C ARG A 262 16.44 -28.14 -1.29
N MET A 263 17.73 -27.90 -1.07
CA MET A 263 18.82 -28.76 -1.51
C MET A 263 18.98 -29.96 -0.56
N ASP A 264 19.08 -31.18 -1.08
CA ASP A 264 19.45 -32.36 -0.33
C ASP A 264 20.99 -32.41 -0.17
N ILE A 265 21.47 -31.83 0.92
CA ILE A 265 22.89 -31.70 1.24
C ILE A 265 23.55 -33.06 1.49
N GLU A 266 22.82 -34.00 2.10
CA GLU A 266 23.30 -35.34 2.38
C GLU A 266 23.44 -36.17 1.10
N LEU A 267 22.45 -36.07 0.19
CA LEU A 267 22.52 -36.69 -1.12
C LEU A 267 23.72 -36.16 -1.91
N LEU A 268 23.91 -34.82 -1.91
CA LEU A 268 25.02 -34.16 -2.61
C LEU A 268 26.39 -34.68 -2.08
N ALA A 269 26.54 -34.71 -0.77
CA ALA A 269 27.77 -35.25 -0.12
C ALA A 269 27.96 -36.73 -0.47
N GLY A 270 26.89 -37.52 -0.39
CA GLY A 270 26.94 -38.96 -0.64
C GLY A 270 27.33 -39.31 -2.08
N ILE A 271 26.82 -38.53 -3.08
CA ILE A 271 27.20 -38.71 -4.50
C ILE A 271 28.70 -38.41 -4.66
N ALA A 272 29.18 -37.29 -4.09
CA ALA A 272 30.61 -36.92 -4.16
C ALA A 272 31.54 -37.96 -3.51
N ASP A 273 31.12 -38.51 -2.39
CA ASP A 273 31.88 -39.55 -1.64
C ASP A 273 31.83 -40.90 -2.39
N ALA A 274 30.71 -41.28 -2.99
CA ALA A 274 30.56 -42.52 -3.73
C ALA A 274 31.31 -42.54 -5.09
N ARG A 275 31.47 -41.34 -5.69
CA ARG A 275 32.13 -41.20 -6.99
C ARG A 275 33.13 -40.04 -6.94
N PRO A 276 34.31 -40.26 -6.33
CA PRO A 276 35.38 -39.25 -6.24
C PRO A 276 35.95 -38.87 -7.63
N ASP A 277 35.68 -39.66 -8.66
CA ASP A 277 35.99 -39.40 -10.08
C ASP A 277 35.00 -38.48 -10.79
N TRP A 278 33.85 -38.17 -10.20
CA TRP A 278 32.86 -37.23 -10.75
C TRP A 278 33.01 -35.85 -10.11
N HIS A 279 32.76 -34.82 -10.85
CA HIS A 279 32.87 -33.46 -10.39
C HIS A 279 31.46 -32.81 -10.38
N LEU A 280 31.02 -32.40 -9.17
CA LEU A 280 29.74 -31.73 -8.97
C LEU A 280 29.92 -30.22 -9.13
N VAL A 281 29.26 -29.62 -10.10
CA VAL A 281 29.34 -28.19 -10.41
C VAL A 281 28.08 -27.50 -9.94
N MET A 282 28.22 -26.68 -8.89
CA MET A 282 27.12 -25.99 -8.20
C MET A 282 27.14 -24.50 -8.52
N ILE A 283 26.15 -24.03 -9.25
CA ILE A 283 26.05 -22.62 -9.67
C ILE A 283 24.84 -21.98 -9.01
N GLY A 284 25.04 -20.85 -8.32
CA GLY A 284 23.98 -20.03 -7.75
C GLY A 284 24.33 -19.42 -6.40
N PRO A 285 23.54 -18.44 -5.95
CA PRO A 285 23.71 -17.85 -4.64
C PRO A 285 23.26 -18.82 -3.53
N VAL A 286 23.96 -18.82 -2.39
CA VAL A 286 23.56 -19.50 -1.16
C VAL A 286 22.74 -18.53 -0.33
N VAL A 287 21.47 -18.86 -0.05
CA VAL A 287 20.57 -18.02 0.73
C VAL A 287 19.76 -18.83 1.73
N LYS A 288 19.33 -18.21 2.82
CA LYS A 288 18.48 -18.79 3.89
C LYS A 288 19.12 -19.96 4.69
N ILE A 289 20.27 -20.46 4.30
CA ILE A 289 21.03 -21.46 5.01
C ILE A 289 22.43 -20.94 5.34
N ASP A 290 23.06 -21.48 6.38
CA ASP A 290 24.47 -21.19 6.69
C ASP A 290 25.37 -21.87 5.63
N PRO A 291 26.18 -21.11 4.88
CA PRO A 291 27.11 -21.70 3.91
C PRO A 291 28.04 -22.76 4.52
N ALA A 292 28.27 -22.72 5.82
CA ALA A 292 29.14 -23.69 6.52
C ALA A 292 28.57 -25.13 6.55
N ILE A 293 27.24 -25.31 6.32
CA ILE A 293 26.65 -26.65 6.26
C ILE A 293 26.86 -27.35 4.91
N LEU A 294 27.27 -26.60 3.89
CA LEU A 294 27.48 -27.13 2.55
C LEU A 294 28.69 -28.12 2.57
N PRO A 295 28.58 -29.31 1.91
CA PRO A 295 29.63 -30.31 1.95
C PRO A 295 30.88 -29.81 1.22
N GLN A 296 31.98 -29.78 1.94
CA GLN A 296 33.28 -29.41 1.42
C GLN A 296 34.00 -30.70 0.97
N ARG A 297 33.99 -30.97 -0.34
CA ARG A 297 34.69 -32.12 -0.98
C ARG A 297 35.55 -31.62 -2.12
N LYS A 298 36.64 -32.28 -2.42
CA LYS A 298 37.58 -31.88 -3.50
C LYS A 298 36.92 -31.90 -4.89
N ASN A 299 35.86 -32.65 -5.04
CA ASN A 299 35.13 -32.84 -6.27
C ASN A 299 33.74 -32.14 -6.27
N ILE A 300 33.50 -31.24 -5.31
CA ILE A 300 32.34 -30.31 -5.34
C ILE A 300 32.85 -28.92 -5.57
N HIS A 301 32.35 -28.25 -6.61
CA HIS A 301 32.78 -26.93 -7.07
C HIS A 301 31.65 -25.94 -6.95
N TYR A 302 31.72 -24.99 -6.03
CA TYR A 302 30.74 -23.88 -5.89
C TYR A 302 31.22 -22.67 -6.66
N LEU A 303 30.57 -22.37 -7.81
CA LEU A 303 30.99 -21.30 -8.72
C LEU A 303 30.27 -19.95 -8.46
N GLY A 304 29.39 -19.89 -7.44
CA GLY A 304 28.60 -18.68 -7.15
C GLY A 304 27.52 -18.38 -8.19
N GLY A 305 26.86 -17.22 -8.06
CA GLY A 305 25.83 -16.78 -9.02
C GLY A 305 26.41 -16.45 -10.40
N LYS A 306 25.64 -16.72 -11.45
CA LYS A 306 25.98 -16.40 -12.84
C LYS A 306 24.81 -15.71 -13.52
N ASP A 307 25.12 -14.89 -14.52
CA ASP A 307 24.09 -14.23 -15.30
C ASP A 307 23.31 -15.22 -16.15
N TYR A 308 22.00 -14.99 -16.31
CA TYR A 308 21.10 -15.83 -17.08
C TYR A 308 21.60 -16.11 -18.49
N GLN A 309 22.21 -15.08 -19.12
CA GLN A 309 22.76 -15.16 -20.48
C GLN A 309 23.93 -16.12 -20.61
N ASP A 310 24.69 -16.37 -19.54
CA ASP A 310 25.88 -17.25 -19.56
C ASP A 310 25.52 -18.71 -19.29
N LEU A 311 24.32 -19.02 -18.73
CA LEU A 311 23.95 -20.37 -18.34
C LEU A 311 24.04 -21.42 -19.46
N PRO A 312 23.68 -21.13 -20.73
CA PRO A 312 23.88 -22.09 -21.81
C PRO A 312 25.34 -22.55 -22.02
N ALA A 313 26.30 -21.65 -21.79
CA ALA A 313 27.73 -21.97 -21.90
C ALA A 313 28.21 -22.89 -20.77
N TYR A 314 27.72 -22.71 -19.54
CA TYR A 314 27.96 -23.64 -18.45
C TYR A 314 27.34 -25.00 -18.73
N LEU A 315 26.08 -25.04 -19.18
CA LEU A 315 25.40 -26.27 -19.55
C LEU A 315 26.13 -27.04 -20.65
N ALA A 316 26.70 -26.35 -21.64
CA ALA A 316 27.46 -26.98 -22.72
C ALA A 316 28.54 -27.92 -22.18
N GLY A 317 29.26 -27.52 -21.13
CA GLY A 317 30.34 -28.28 -20.51
C GLY A 317 29.91 -29.35 -19.50
N TRP A 318 28.60 -29.62 -19.28
CA TRP A 318 28.15 -30.70 -18.38
C TRP A 318 27.91 -31.99 -19.13
N ASP A 319 28.25 -33.12 -18.48
CA ASP A 319 27.90 -34.45 -18.96
C ASP A 319 26.49 -34.86 -18.55
N LEU A 320 26.02 -34.33 -17.41
CA LEU A 320 24.69 -34.61 -16.85
C LEU A 320 24.25 -33.40 -16.02
N ALA A 321 22.95 -33.10 -16.03
CA ALA A 321 22.35 -32.15 -15.10
C ALA A 321 21.65 -32.88 -13.96
N MET A 322 21.71 -32.31 -12.75
CA MET A 322 21.12 -32.94 -11.57
C MET A 322 20.16 -32.00 -10.86
N LEU A 323 19.13 -32.58 -10.25
CA LEU A 323 18.15 -31.88 -9.42
C LEU A 323 18.08 -32.58 -8.05
N PRO A 324 19.07 -32.36 -7.18
CA PRO A 324 19.17 -33.03 -5.87
C PRO A 324 18.34 -32.26 -4.84
N PHE A 325 17.03 -32.21 -5.01
CA PHE A 325 16.13 -31.57 -4.06
C PHE A 325 15.80 -32.47 -2.88
N ALA A 326 15.79 -31.89 -1.67
CA ALA A 326 15.26 -32.58 -0.49
C ALA A 326 13.75 -32.80 -0.63
N ARG A 327 13.27 -33.91 -0.10
CA ARG A 327 11.84 -34.25 -0.10
C ARG A 327 11.22 -33.80 1.22
N ASN A 328 10.83 -32.53 1.27
CA ASN A 328 10.26 -31.90 2.46
C ASN A 328 9.04 -31.03 2.08
N GLU A 329 8.43 -30.34 3.05
CA GLU A 329 7.24 -29.50 2.79
C GLU A 329 7.52 -28.37 1.80
N SER A 330 8.72 -27.77 1.80
CA SER A 330 9.07 -26.66 0.91
C SER A 330 9.25 -27.11 -0.55
N THR A 331 9.49 -28.40 -0.79
CA THR A 331 9.67 -28.97 -2.15
C THR A 331 8.46 -29.76 -2.65
N ARG A 332 7.45 -29.93 -1.80
CA ARG A 332 6.28 -30.75 -2.10
C ARG A 332 5.52 -30.31 -3.33
N PHE A 333 5.45 -29.01 -3.58
CA PHE A 333 4.65 -28.40 -4.64
C PHE A 333 5.48 -27.58 -5.62
N ILE A 334 6.82 -27.73 -5.63
CA ILE A 334 7.65 -26.98 -6.59
C ILE A 334 7.57 -27.57 -7.99
N SER A 335 7.58 -26.69 -8.98
CA SER A 335 7.73 -27.02 -10.41
C SER A 335 9.05 -26.40 -10.90
N PRO A 336 10.19 -27.16 -10.84
CA PRO A 336 11.50 -26.58 -11.12
C PRO A 336 11.66 -26.14 -12.58
N THR A 337 11.90 -24.85 -12.84
CA THR A 337 12.22 -24.32 -14.16
C THR A 337 13.44 -25.00 -14.79
N LYS A 338 14.37 -25.46 -13.95
CA LYS A 338 15.61 -26.14 -14.36
C LYS A 338 15.36 -27.39 -15.17
N THR A 339 14.28 -28.12 -14.90
CA THR A 339 13.97 -29.37 -15.63
C THR A 339 13.86 -29.12 -17.15
N PRO A 340 12.96 -28.28 -17.64
CA PRO A 340 12.89 -28.02 -19.07
C PRO A 340 14.10 -27.21 -19.60
N GLU A 341 14.77 -26.41 -18.79
CA GLU A 341 15.98 -25.69 -19.17
C GLU A 341 17.15 -26.64 -19.48
N TYR A 342 17.39 -27.65 -18.62
CA TYR A 342 18.40 -28.67 -18.85
C TYR A 342 18.09 -29.55 -20.07
N LEU A 343 16.83 -29.93 -20.22
CA LEU A 343 16.37 -30.71 -21.38
C LEU A 343 16.54 -29.91 -22.68
N ALA A 344 16.21 -28.61 -22.69
CA ALA A 344 16.40 -27.74 -23.83
C ALA A 344 17.87 -27.64 -24.25
N ALA A 345 18.79 -27.64 -23.30
CA ALA A 345 20.23 -27.71 -23.56
C ALA A 345 20.72 -29.08 -23.97
N GLY A 346 19.83 -30.07 -24.11
CA GLY A 346 20.18 -31.41 -24.52
C GLY A 346 20.93 -32.22 -23.47
N LYS A 347 20.80 -31.88 -22.19
CA LYS A 347 21.48 -32.60 -21.11
C LYS A 347 20.59 -33.68 -20.52
N PRO A 348 21.12 -34.91 -20.33
CA PRO A 348 20.43 -35.90 -19.52
C PRO A 348 20.25 -35.42 -18.10
N VAL A 349 19.11 -35.74 -17.51
CA VAL A 349 18.74 -35.21 -16.17
C VAL A 349 18.45 -36.35 -15.20
N VAL A 350 19.00 -36.23 -13.96
CA VAL A 350 18.61 -37.07 -12.83
C VAL A 350 18.06 -36.18 -11.73
N SER A 351 16.89 -36.51 -11.21
CA SER A 351 16.18 -35.77 -10.18
C SER A 351 15.75 -36.67 -9.03
N THR A 352 15.67 -36.12 -7.84
CA THR A 352 14.84 -36.71 -6.77
C THR A 352 13.36 -36.69 -7.15
N SER A 353 12.52 -37.48 -6.47
CA SER A 353 11.11 -37.68 -6.81
C SER A 353 10.22 -36.47 -6.45
N ILE A 354 10.51 -35.34 -7.05
CA ILE A 354 9.66 -34.15 -6.97
C ILE A 354 8.42 -34.38 -7.85
N ALA A 355 7.22 -34.13 -7.30
CA ALA A 355 5.95 -34.48 -7.97
C ALA A 355 5.85 -33.95 -9.39
N ASP A 356 6.18 -32.69 -9.63
CA ASP A 356 6.09 -32.03 -10.94
C ASP A 356 7.30 -32.33 -11.85
N VAL A 357 8.29 -33.08 -11.36
CA VAL A 357 9.35 -33.68 -12.19
C VAL A 357 8.99 -35.12 -12.56
N VAL A 358 8.45 -35.89 -11.60
CA VAL A 358 7.94 -37.22 -11.88
C VAL A 358 6.86 -37.16 -12.98
N ARG A 359 5.92 -36.26 -12.80
CA ARG A 359 4.87 -35.94 -13.80
C ARG A 359 5.11 -34.56 -14.40
N PRO A 360 5.32 -34.40 -15.70
CA PRO A 360 5.27 -35.41 -16.74
C PRO A 360 6.64 -36.01 -17.14
N TYR A 361 7.76 -35.44 -16.69
CA TYR A 361 9.09 -35.73 -17.25
C TYR A 361 9.59 -37.15 -16.95
N GLY A 362 9.35 -37.66 -15.75
CA GLY A 362 9.68 -39.05 -15.37
C GLY A 362 8.80 -40.04 -16.12
N ASP A 363 7.48 -39.80 -16.15
CA ASP A 363 6.50 -40.67 -16.83
C ASP A 363 6.79 -40.81 -18.33
N LEU A 364 7.22 -39.72 -18.95
CA LEU A 364 7.64 -39.70 -20.38
C LEU A 364 9.08 -40.18 -20.60
N LYS A 365 9.77 -40.59 -19.52
CA LYS A 365 11.18 -41.03 -19.55
C LYS A 365 12.14 -40.00 -20.15
N LEU A 366 11.85 -38.71 -19.95
CA LEU A 366 12.73 -37.60 -20.34
C LEU A 366 13.75 -37.33 -19.23
N VAL A 367 13.38 -37.59 -17.94
CA VAL A 367 14.19 -37.44 -16.76
C VAL A 367 14.21 -38.76 -16.01
N ARG A 368 15.35 -39.09 -15.37
CA ARG A 368 15.49 -40.22 -14.47
C ARG A 368 15.22 -39.81 -13.04
N ILE A 369 14.51 -40.64 -12.31
CA ILE A 369 14.16 -40.36 -10.90
C ILE A 369 14.95 -41.30 -10.01
N ALA A 370 15.58 -40.74 -8.95
CA ALA A 370 16.40 -41.48 -7.97
C ALA A 370 16.45 -40.71 -6.64
N ASP A 371 16.15 -41.37 -5.56
CA ASP A 371 15.99 -40.77 -4.22
C ASP A 371 17.11 -41.09 -3.23
N THR A 372 17.92 -42.05 -3.54
CA THR A 372 19.07 -42.46 -2.68
C THR A 372 20.38 -42.28 -3.42
N VAL A 373 21.48 -42.15 -2.69
CA VAL A 373 22.82 -42.06 -3.27
C VAL A 373 23.10 -43.19 -4.26
N CYS A 374 22.79 -44.44 -3.89
CA CYS A 374 23.04 -45.61 -4.75
C CYS A 374 22.19 -45.54 -6.07
N GLU A 375 20.91 -45.18 -5.95
CA GLU A 375 20.03 -45.05 -7.11
C GLU A 375 20.45 -43.89 -8.01
N PHE A 376 20.82 -42.73 -7.38
CA PHE A 376 21.25 -41.56 -8.12
C PHE A 376 22.54 -41.82 -8.90
N VAL A 377 23.51 -42.44 -8.30
CA VAL A 377 24.77 -42.84 -8.96
C VAL A 377 24.49 -43.84 -10.08
N ALA A 378 23.66 -44.83 -9.85
CA ALA A 378 23.29 -45.81 -10.89
C ALA A 378 22.54 -45.15 -12.05
N ALA A 379 21.58 -44.25 -11.75
CA ALA A 379 20.81 -43.53 -12.75
C ALA A 379 21.69 -42.59 -13.61
N ALA A 380 22.58 -41.84 -12.92
CA ALA A 380 23.53 -40.95 -13.56
C ALA A 380 24.54 -41.71 -14.46
N GLN A 381 25.10 -42.78 -13.95
CA GLN A 381 26.03 -43.65 -14.72
C GLN A 381 25.33 -44.17 -15.97
N LYS A 382 24.10 -44.68 -15.83
CA LYS A 382 23.32 -45.16 -16.96
C LYS A 382 22.99 -44.04 -17.94
N ALA A 383 22.64 -42.85 -17.49
CA ALA A 383 22.34 -41.70 -18.31
C ALA A 383 23.55 -41.23 -19.16
N MET A 384 24.76 -41.32 -18.62
CA MET A 384 26.00 -40.97 -19.32
C MET A 384 26.54 -42.08 -20.25
N GLN A 385 26.10 -43.32 -20.10
CA GLN A 385 26.60 -44.50 -20.83
C GLN A 385 25.58 -45.06 -21.87
N GLU A 386 24.39 -44.53 -21.93
CA GLU A 386 23.37 -45.08 -22.81
C GLU A 386 23.72 -44.89 -24.30
N ASP A 387 23.71 -46.01 -25.03
CA ASP A 387 23.82 -46.13 -26.48
C ASP A 387 22.51 -45.76 -27.24
N THR A 388 21.48 -45.28 -26.55
CA THR A 388 20.30 -44.75 -27.23
C THR A 388 20.74 -43.60 -28.13
N PRO A 389 20.42 -43.61 -29.43
CA PRO A 389 20.80 -42.51 -30.30
C PRO A 389 20.35 -41.19 -29.64
N VAL A 390 21.29 -40.34 -29.28
CA VAL A 390 21.03 -39.01 -28.68
C VAL A 390 19.93 -38.30 -29.46
N SER A 391 19.89 -38.53 -30.79
CA SER A 391 18.89 -37.98 -31.71
C SER A 391 17.45 -38.44 -31.40
N GLU A 392 17.24 -39.70 -30.98
CA GLU A 392 15.88 -40.23 -30.71
C GLU A 392 15.33 -39.69 -29.38
N TRP A 393 16.17 -39.66 -28.30
CA TRP A 393 15.78 -39.08 -27.05
C TRP A 393 15.57 -37.54 -27.17
N LEU A 394 16.46 -36.87 -27.87
CA LEU A 394 16.37 -35.43 -28.11
C LEU A 394 15.14 -35.07 -28.92
N GLY A 395 14.77 -35.90 -29.91
CA GLY A 395 13.53 -35.70 -30.66
C GLY A 395 12.27 -35.78 -29.79
N ARG A 396 12.25 -36.66 -28.77
CA ARG A 396 11.15 -36.71 -27.79
C ARG A 396 11.17 -35.49 -26.85
N VAL A 397 12.34 -35.03 -26.45
CA VAL A 397 12.50 -33.82 -25.67
C VAL A 397 11.96 -32.63 -26.44
N ASP A 398 12.39 -32.44 -27.67
CA ASP A 398 11.98 -31.31 -28.51
C ASP A 398 10.47 -31.32 -28.77
N ALA A 399 9.87 -32.44 -29.08
CA ALA A 399 8.42 -32.57 -29.25
C ALA A 399 7.63 -32.22 -27.98
N PHE A 400 8.18 -32.51 -26.80
CA PHE A 400 7.59 -32.11 -25.55
C PHE A 400 7.76 -30.60 -25.30
N LEU A 401 8.98 -30.06 -25.51
CA LEU A 401 9.28 -28.65 -25.27
C LEU A 401 8.54 -27.70 -26.22
N GLU A 402 8.19 -28.11 -27.41
CA GLU A 402 7.34 -27.37 -28.36
C GLU A 402 5.98 -27.02 -27.75
N GLN A 403 5.52 -27.79 -26.76
CA GLN A 403 4.23 -27.59 -26.11
C GLN A 403 4.32 -26.62 -24.91
N ILE A 404 5.51 -26.36 -24.41
CA ILE A 404 5.77 -25.53 -23.21
C ILE A 404 6.76 -24.41 -23.50
N SER A 405 6.28 -23.21 -23.81
CA SER A 405 7.12 -22.03 -23.98
C SER A 405 6.54 -20.86 -23.18
N TRP A 406 7.39 -19.92 -22.80
CA TRP A 406 6.92 -18.71 -22.11
C TRP A 406 5.93 -17.91 -22.97
N ASP A 407 6.05 -17.94 -24.30
CA ASP A 407 5.12 -17.23 -25.19
C ASP A 407 3.73 -17.87 -25.17
N ARG A 408 3.65 -19.21 -25.17
CA ARG A 408 2.38 -19.92 -25.03
C ARG A 408 1.75 -19.73 -23.68
N THR A 409 2.55 -19.85 -22.62
CA THR A 409 2.09 -19.63 -21.24
C THR A 409 1.54 -18.23 -21.08
N TRP A 410 2.30 -17.21 -21.46
CA TRP A 410 1.87 -15.83 -21.45
C TRP A 410 0.60 -15.60 -22.28
N GLY A 411 0.56 -16.11 -23.52
CA GLY A 411 -0.60 -15.98 -24.40
C GLY A 411 -1.87 -16.58 -23.79
N SER A 412 -1.76 -17.79 -23.22
CA SER A 412 -2.90 -18.45 -22.55
C SER A 412 -3.35 -17.70 -21.28
N MET A 413 -2.43 -17.22 -20.47
CA MET A 413 -2.75 -16.38 -19.30
C MET A 413 -3.44 -15.09 -19.71
N MET A 414 -2.92 -14.39 -20.71
CA MET A 414 -3.52 -13.16 -21.22
C MET A 414 -4.90 -13.38 -21.81
N GLN A 415 -5.11 -14.48 -22.51
CA GLN A 415 -6.43 -14.84 -23.03
C GLN A 415 -7.46 -15.05 -21.91
N LEU A 416 -7.09 -15.68 -20.79
CA LEU A 416 -7.95 -15.83 -19.62
C LEU A 416 -8.25 -14.48 -18.98
N ILE A 417 -7.24 -13.62 -18.84
CA ILE A 417 -7.40 -12.27 -18.28
C ILE A 417 -8.32 -11.43 -19.16
N GLU A 418 -8.12 -11.42 -20.46
CA GLU A 418 -8.96 -10.68 -21.41
C GLU A 418 -10.39 -11.24 -21.45
N SER A 419 -10.56 -12.55 -21.34
CA SER A 419 -11.87 -13.18 -21.23
C SER A 419 -12.58 -12.80 -19.93
N ALA A 420 -11.87 -12.74 -18.81
CA ALA A 420 -12.42 -12.30 -17.52
C ALA A 420 -12.82 -10.82 -17.57
N ILE A 421 -12.00 -9.95 -18.17
CA ILE A 421 -12.34 -8.52 -18.40
C ILE A 421 -13.59 -8.42 -19.29
N ALA A 422 -13.68 -9.22 -20.35
CA ALA A 422 -14.84 -9.23 -21.25
C ALA A 422 -16.10 -9.75 -20.55
N ALA A 423 -15.98 -10.80 -19.72
CA ALA A 423 -17.08 -11.34 -18.92
C ALA A 423 -17.60 -10.33 -17.92
N GLN A 424 -16.73 -9.64 -17.18
CA GLN A 424 -17.15 -8.54 -16.26
C GLN A 424 -17.83 -7.40 -17.02
N LYS A 425 -17.33 -7.03 -18.21
CA LYS A 425 -17.99 -6.06 -19.08
C LYS A 425 -19.32 -6.59 -19.60
N HIS A 426 -19.43 -7.88 -19.89
CA HIS A 426 -20.64 -8.54 -20.36
C HIS A 426 -21.67 -8.72 -19.25
N ASP A 427 -21.24 -9.13 -18.05
CA ASP A 427 -22.10 -9.24 -16.86
C ASP A 427 -22.59 -7.86 -16.42
N ASN A 428 -21.75 -6.85 -16.47
CA ASN A 428 -22.17 -5.47 -16.31
C ASN A 428 -23.17 -5.03 -17.41
N LYS A 429 -23.01 -5.51 -18.66
CA LYS A 429 -23.92 -5.24 -19.75
C LYS A 429 -25.19 -6.11 -19.72
N LEU A 430 -25.12 -7.35 -19.24
CA LEU A 430 -26.28 -8.25 -19.00
C LEU A 430 -27.06 -7.80 -17.78
N ASN A 431 -26.40 -7.41 -16.71
CA ASN A 431 -27.04 -6.76 -15.56
C ASN A 431 -27.69 -5.42 -15.97
N LEU A 432 -27.09 -4.71 -16.91
CA LEU A 432 -27.65 -3.54 -17.55
C LEU A 432 -28.90 -3.91 -18.40
N ASN A 433 -28.82 -4.97 -19.21
CA ASN A 433 -29.92 -5.44 -20.07
C ASN A 433 -31.03 -6.14 -19.25
N GLN A 434 -30.72 -6.86 -18.18
CA GLN A 434 -31.70 -7.43 -17.24
C GLN A 434 -32.33 -6.35 -16.36
N ALA A 435 -31.59 -5.31 -16.01
CA ALA A 435 -32.15 -4.11 -15.38
C ALA A 435 -33.08 -3.32 -16.34
N ILE A 436 -32.82 -3.40 -17.66
CA ILE A 436 -33.67 -2.80 -18.70
C ILE A 436 -34.92 -3.64 -18.99
N THR A 437 -34.87 -4.99 -18.84
CA THR A 437 -35.96 -5.89 -19.24
C THR A 437 -36.74 -6.52 -18.10
N GLY A 438 -36.31 -6.37 -16.84
CA GLY A 438 -36.96 -7.03 -15.71
C GLY A 438 -36.89 -6.27 -14.39
N LYS A 439 -37.94 -5.52 -14.12
CA LYS A 439 -38.22 -4.73 -12.90
C LYS A 439 -37.49 -3.38 -12.81
N GLN A 440 -38.29 -2.32 -12.90
CA GLN A 440 -37.98 -0.97 -12.51
C GLN A 440 -37.28 -0.93 -11.13
N GLY A 441 -35.97 -0.85 -11.13
CA GLY A 441 -35.23 -0.15 -10.09
C GLY A 441 -35.58 1.33 -10.24
N PRO A 442 -35.63 2.15 -9.20
CA PRO A 442 -36.01 3.54 -9.31
C PRO A 442 -34.96 4.29 -10.16
N SER A 443 -35.26 4.47 -11.45
CA SER A 443 -34.65 5.53 -12.22
C SER A 443 -35.25 6.83 -11.70
N ILE A 444 -34.44 7.66 -11.05
CA ILE A 444 -34.85 8.94 -10.50
C ILE A 444 -35.05 9.96 -11.61
N ILE A 445 -34.70 9.62 -12.86
CA ILE A 445 -34.69 10.55 -13.97
C ILE A 445 -35.91 10.27 -14.88
N SER A 446 -36.85 11.22 -14.92
CA SER A 446 -37.94 11.25 -15.90
C SER A 446 -37.37 11.49 -17.30
N THR A 447 -37.58 10.55 -18.23
CA THR A 447 -37.04 10.56 -19.60
C THR A 447 -37.83 11.41 -20.57
N ASP A 448 -38.92 12.12 -20.14
CA ASP A 448 -39.86 12.78 -21.04
C ASP A 448 -39.52 14.23 -21.38
N LYS A 449 -38.46 14.81 -20.81
CA LYS A 449 -38.04 16.19 -21.10
C LYS A 449 -36.54 16.26 -21.36
N GLU A 450 -36.11 17.10 -22.28
CA GLU A 450 -34.69 17.41 -22.45
C GLU A 450 -34.08 17.92 -21.14
N PRO A 451 -32.93 17.38 -20.69
CA PRO A 451 -32.31 17.78 -19.43
C PRO A 451 -31.82 19.23 -19.50
N VAL A 452 -32.19 20.02 -18.50
CA VAL A 452 -31.74 21.42 -18.35
C VAL A 452 -30.31 21.49 -17.86
N PHE A 453 -29.90 20.50 -17.02
CA PHE A 453 -28.55 20.36 -16.49
C PHE A 453 -28.00 18.97 -16.82
N ASP A 454 -26.69 18.92 -17.05
CA ASP A 454 -26.00 17.63 -17.20
C ASP A 454 -25.93 16.90 -15.86
N TYR A 455 -25.70 17.62 -14.77
CA TYR A 455 -25.52 17.05 -13.42
C TYR A 455 -26.33 17.77 -12.37
N LEU A 456 -26.95 16.99 -11.48
CA LEU A 456 -27.47 17.44 -10.19
C LEU A 456 -26.47 17.02 -9.11
N ILE A 457 -25.94 17.97 -8.35
CA ILE A 457 -25.06 17.72 -7.20
C ILE A 457 -25.79 18.05 -5.92
N VAL A 458 -25.97 17.04 -5.07
CA VAL A 458 -26.65 17.15 -3.78
C VAL A 458 -25.61 17.34 -2.69
N GLY A 459 -25.56 18.54 -2.13
CA GLY A 459 -24.62 19.00 -1.10
C GLY A 459 -23.55 19.95 -1.64
N ALA A 460 -23.43 21.11 -1.04
CA ALA A 460 -22.49 22.19 -1.38
C ALA A 460 -21.25 22.23 -0.46
N GLY A 461 -20.85 21.09 0.11
CA GLY A 461 -19.61 20.93 0.87
C GLY A 461 -18.42 20.61 -0.04
N PHE A 462 -17.26 20.22 0.54
CA PHE A 462 -16.04 19.94 -0.23
C PHE A 462 -16.27 18.96 -1.39
N SER A 463 -16.86 17.80 -1.14
CA SER A 463 -17.04 16.78 -2.19
C SER A 463 -17.89 17.26 -3.35
N GLY A 464 -19.04 17.88 -3.06
CA GLY A 464 -19.94 18.37 -4.09
C GLY A 464 -19.37 19.57 -4.86
N SER A 465 -18.77 20.54 -4.15
CA SER A 465 -18.21 21.74 -4.78
C SER A 465 -17.01 21.43 -5.69
N VAL A 466 -16.14 20.48 -5.28
CA VAL A 466 -15.00 20.04 -6.11
C VAL A 466 -15.49 19.39 -7.40
N ILE A 467 -16.46 18.49 -7.33
CA ILE A 467 -16.99 17.83 -8.53
C ILE A 467 -17.72 18.83 -9.41
N ALA A 468 -18.53 19.74 -8.83
CA ALA A 468 -19.22 20.79 -9.56
C ALA A 468 -18.25 21.65 -10.37
N GLU A 469 -17.19 22.11 -9.71
CA GLU A 469 -16.15 22.93 -10.32
C GLU A 469 -15.46 22.18 -11.45
N ARG A 470 -14.98 20.95 -11.21
CA ARG A 470 -14.32 20.14 -12.25
C ARG A 470 -15.23 19.85 -13.45
N LEU A 471 -16.48 19.47 -13.22
CA LEU A 471 -17.44 19.21 -14.30
C LEU A 471 -17.72 20.47 -15.13
N ALA A 472 -17.82 21.61 -14.48
CA ALA A 472 -18.10 22.88 -15.18
C ALA A 472 -16.85 23.41 -15.91
N SER A 473 -15.70 23.49 -15.21
CA SER A 473 -14.49 24.12 -15.74
C SER A 473 -13.75 23.25 -16.75
N GLN A 474 -13.64 21.95 -16.50
CA GLN A 474 -12.83 21.03 -17.31
C GLN A 474 -13.66 20.24 -18.34
N ALA A 475 -14.89 19.86 -17.97
CA ALA A 475 -15.76 19.08 -18.86
C ALA A 475 -16.84 19.93 -19.58
N GLY A 476 -16.92 21.23 -19.30
CA GLY A 476 -17.88 22.16 -19.92
C GLY A 476 -19.35 21.85 -19.63
N LYS A 477 -19.62 21.12 -18.52
CA LYS A 477 -20.96 20.64 -18.17
C LYS A 477 -21.78 21.69 -17.45
N LYS A 478 -23.09 21.64 -17.65
CA LYS A 478 -24.06 22.45 -16.89
C LYS A 478 -24.41 21.73 -15.61
N VAL A 479 -24.16 22.36 -14.47
CA VAL A 479 -24.26 21.74 -13.14
C VAL A 479 -25.24 22.51 -12.27
N LEU A 480 -26.18 21.82 -11.65
CA LEU A 480 -27.03 22.32 -10.59
C LEU A 480 -26.56 21.78 -9.25
N VAL A 481 -26.11 22.65 -8.36
CA VAL A 481 -25.78 22.30 -6.98
C VAL A 481 -26.94 22.67 -6.07
N VAL A 482 -27.39 21.72 -5.25
CA VAL A 482 -28.45 21.95 -4.26
C VAL A 482 -27.98 21.61 -2.86
N ASP A 483 -28.36 22.42 -1.90
CA ASP A 483 -28.14 22.13 -0.47
C ASP A 483 -29.38 22.50 0.34
N LYS A 484 -29.78 21.63 1.26
CA LYS A 484 -30.89 21.88 2.20
C LYS A 484 -30.59 23.01 3.19
N ARG A 485 -29.33 23.35 3.39
CA ARG A 485 -28.87 24.45 4.25
C ARG A 485 -28.96 25.78 3.52
N SER A 486 -28.99 26.88 4.29
CA SER A 486 -29.01 28.25 3.79
C SER A 486 -27.66 28.77 3.32
N HIS A 487 -26.63 27.94 3.27
CA HIS A 487 -25.27 28.34 2.97
C HIS A 487 -24.49 27.22 2.25
N ILE A 488 -23.45 27.60 1.54
CA ILE A 488 -22.44 26.72 0.94
C ILE A 488 -21.36 26.35 1.96
N GLY A 489 -20.43 25.46 1.57
CA GLY A 489 -19.28 25.08 2.37
C GLY A 489 -19.54 23.87 3.28
N GLY A 490 -20.80 23.40 3.37
CA GLY A 490 -21.14 22.26 4.21
C GLY A 490 -20.71 22.50 5.67
N ASN A 491 -20.01 21.52 6.28
CA ASN A 491 -19.54 21.67 7.65
C ASN A 491 -18.35 22.65 7.80
N ALA A 492 -17.66 22.99 6.71
CA ALA A 492 -16.57 23.96 6.73
C ALA A 492 -17.05 25.42 6.57
N HIS A 493 -18.38 25.64 6.56
CA HIS A 493 -18.94 26.99 6.48
C HIS A 493 -18.47 27.86 7.64
N ASP A 494 -17.96 29.03 7.30
CA ASP A 494 -17.58 30.11 8.23
C ASP A 494 -18.30 31.42 7.85
N TYR A 495 -18.41 32.33 8.81
CA TYR A 495 -19.09 33.59 8.64
C TYR A 495 -18.57 34.62 9.66
N TYR A 496 -18.78 35.89 9.38
CA TYR A 496 -18.53 36.94 10.35
C TYR A 496 -19.71 37.05 11.32
N ASP A 497 -19.42 36.96 12.61
CA ASP A 497 -20.43 37.16 13.66
C ASP A 497 -20.89 38.62 13.75
N ASP A 498 -21.83 38.92 14.65
CA ASP A 498 -22.39 40.28 14.86
C ASP A 498 -21.34 41.30 15.30
N HIS A 499 -20.16 40.88 15.66
CA HIS A 499 -18.99 41.70 16.08
C HIS A 499 -17.93 41.81 15.00
N GLY A 500 -18.12 41.18 13.85
CA GLY A 500 -17.16 41.16 12.75
C GLY A 500 -15.99 40.20 12.93
N ILE A 501 -16.12 39.20 13.81
CA ILE A 501 -15.12 38.13 13.99
C ILE A 501 -15.48 36.94 13.11
N LEU A 502 -14.53 36.46 12.31
CA LEU A 502 -14.70 35.29 11.48
C LEU A 502 -14.75 34.02 12.33
N VAL A 503 -15.88 33.34 12.34
CA VAL A 503 -16.14 32.13 13.13
C VAL A 503 -16.57 30.96 12.26
N HIS A 504 -16.19 29.74 12.62
CA HIS A 504 -16.66 28.54 11.95
C HIS A 504 -17.96 28.06 12.60
N LYS A 505 -19.00 27.91 11.79
CA LYS A 505 -20.36 27.57 12.26
C LYS A 505 -20.42 26.22 12.96
N TYR A 506 -19.62 25.26 12.49
CA TYR A 506 -19.67 23.86 12.89
C TYR A 506 -18.36 23.40 13.53
N GLY A 507 -17.79 24.25 14.39
CA GLY A 507 -16.51 24.00 15.11
C GLY A 507 -15.27 24.18 14.22
N PRO A 508 -14.08 24.05 14.79
CA PRO A 508 -12.84 24.35 14.09
C PRO A 508 -12.61 23.40 12.92
N HIS A 509 -12.34 23.96 11.78
CA HIS A 509 -11.88 23.27 10.59
C HIS A 509 -10.49 23.79 10.25
N ILE A 510 -9.48 22.94 10.33
CA ILE A 510 -8.08 23.23 10.04
C ILE A 510 -7.67 22.42 8.83
N PHE A 511 -7.19 23.12 7.79
CA PHE A 511 -6.71 22.42 6.61
C PHE A 511 -5.29 21.93 6.79
N HIS A 512 -5.09 20.64 6.59
CA HIS A 512 -3.79 19.99 6.60
C HIS A 512 -3.78 18.85 5.57
N THR A 513 -2.66 18.62 4.91
CA THR A 513 -2.50 17.53 3.95
C THR A 513 -1.03 17.28 3.63
N ASN A 514 -0.71 16.06 3.23
CA ASN A 514 0.54 15.71 2.58
C ASN A 514 0.40 15.71 1.04
N SER A 515 -0.82 15.76 0.51
CA SER A 515 -1.08 15.76 -0.92
C SER A 515 -0.79 17.14 -1.53
N ARG A 516 0.26 17.21 -2.33
CA ARG A 516 0.59 18.39 -3.13
C ARG A 516 -0.54 18.72 -4.13
N GLU A 517 -1.13 17.70 -4.73
CA GLU A 517 -2.23 17.85 -5.69
C GLU A 517 -3.44 18.53 -5.06
N VAL A 518 -3.91 18.03 -3.91
CA VAL A 518 -5.03 18.62 -3.18
C VAL A 518 -4.72 20.06 -2.77
N PHE A 519 -3.51 20.33 -2.25
CA PHE A 519 -3.10 21.67 -1.89
C PHE A 519 -3.07 22.61 -3.10
N GLN A 520 -2.46 22.20 -4.22
CA GLN A 520 -2.39 22.99 -5.45
C GLN A 520 -3.78 23.21 -6.07
N TYR A 521 -4.64 22.18 -6.02
CA TYR A 521 -6.00 22.32 -6.50
C TYR A 521 -6.77 23.40 -5.73
N LEU A 522 -6.78 23.34 -4.41
CA LEU A 522 -7.48 24.32 -3.58
C LEU A 522 -6.84 25.72 -3.65
N SER A 523 -5.53 25.80 -3.88
CA SER A 523 -4.80 27.07 -4.04
C SER A 523 -5.26 27.90 -5.23
N GLN A 524 -6.01 27.32 -6.17
CA GLN A 524 -6.64 28.05 -7.28
C GLN A 524 -7.80 28.94 -6.80
N PHE A 525 -8.37 28.67 -5.62
CA PHE A 525 -9.59 29.30 -5.13
C PHE A 525 -9.39 30.13 -3.87
N THR A 526 -8.20 30.07 -3.26
CA THR A 526 -7.88 30.85 -2.06
C THR A 526 -6.39 31.16 -1.96
N GLN A 527 -6.07 32.18 -1.19
CA GLN A 527 -4.74 32.38 -0.65
C GLN A 527 -4.64 31.74 0.73
N TRP A 528 -3.47 31.24 1.09
CA TRP A 528 -3.26 30.51 2.32
C TRP A 528 -2.48 31.35 3.34
N ARG A 529 -2.92 31.31 4.59
CA ARG A 529 -2.15 31.72 5.75
C ARG A 529 -1.54 30.48 6.37
N ALA A 530 -0.23 30.41 6.48
CA ALA A 530 0.45 29.31 7.16
C ALA A 530 -0.04 29.22 8.61
N TYR A 531 -0.40 28.03 9.05
CA TYR A 531 -0.97 27.82 10.38
C TYR A 531 -0.67 26.41 10.89
N GLU A 532 0.11 26.30 11.94
CA GLU A 532 0.36 25.06 12.66
C GLU A 532 -0.58 24.97 13.87
N HIS A 533 -1.42 23.96 13.90
CA HIS A 533 -2.41 23.79 14.95
C HIS A 533 -1.79 23.24 16.23
N ARG A 534 -2.10 23.89 17.36
CA ARG A 534 -1.70 23.48 18.70
C ARG A 534 -2.92 23.35 19.59
N VAL A 535 -2.89 22.32 20.44
CA VAL A 535 -4.00 21.99 21.34
C VAL A 535 -3.44 21.78 22.75
N LEU A 536 -4.12 22.31 23.74
CA LEU A 536 -3.88 21.98 25.15
C LEU A 536 -5.00 21.06 25.66
N ALA A 537 -4.71 20.29 26.69
CA ALA A 537 -5.71 19.55 27.45
C ALA A 537 -5.71 20.03 28.90
N SER A 538 -6.90 20.24 29.46
CA SER A 538 -7.10 20.45 30.89
C SER A 538 -7.10 19.09 31.60
N VAL A 539 -6.06 18.85 32.39
CA VAL A 539 -5.87 17.57 33.07
C VAL A 539 -5.33 17.87 34.47
N ASP A 540 -6.00 17.39 35.51
CA ASP A 540 -5.64 17.56 36.90
C ASP A 540 -5.42 19.05 37.29
N GLY A 541 -6.25 19.95 36.74
CA GLY A 541 -6.15 21.39 36.96
C GLY A 541 -4.98 22.08 36.23
N GLN A 542 -4.29 21.37 35.33
CA GLN A 542 -3.18 21.92 34.54
C GLN A 542 -3.53 21.92 33.05
N LEU A 543 -3.04 22.93 32.33
CA LEU A 543 -3.09 22.96 30.86
C LEU A 543 -1.80 22.38 30.30
N VAL A 544 -1.86 21.24 29.65
CA VAL A 544 -0.70 20.53 29.11
C VAL A 544 -0.86 20.26 27.60
N PRO A 545 0.24 20.20 26.82
CA PRO A 545 0.16 19.94 25.38
C PRO A 545 -0.49 18.57 25.05
N ILE A 546 -1.25 18.54 23.95
CA ILE A 546 -1.69 17.33 23.30
C ILE A 546 -1.49 17.49 21.78
N PRO A 547 -0.84 16.53 21.09
CA PRO A 547 -0.43 15.17 21.49
C PRO A 547 0.54 15.14 22.69
N ILE A 548 0.45 14.04 23.46
CA ILE A 548 1.37 13.83 24.61
C ILE A 548 2.81 13.91 24.11
N ASN A 549 3.59 14.78 24.74
CA ASN A 549 4.99 15.04 24.40
C ASN A 549 5.85 15.20 25.67
N LEU A 550 7.13 15.58 25.51
CA LEU A 550 8.06 15.81 26.60
C LEU A 550 7.51 16.82 27.65
N ASP A 551 6.96 17.94 27.17
CA ASP A 551 6.45 18.98 28.05
C ASP A 551 5.16 18.57 28.77
N THR A 552 4.36 17.71 28.13
CA THR A 552 3.18 17.10 28.77
C THR A 552 3.59 16.28 29.98
N ILE A 553 4.58 15.39 29.82
CA ILE A 553 5.04 14.51 30.91
C ILE A 553 5.70 15.30 32.00
N ASN A 554 6.63 16.19 31.66
CA ASN A 554 7.34 16.99 32.65
C ASN A 554 6.39 17.87 33.46
N LYS A 555 5.46 18.55 32.80
CA LYS A 555 4.52 19.43 33.48
C LYS A 555 3.52 18.67 34.36
N LEU A 556 2.95 17.58 33.83
CA LEU A 556 1.92 16.82 34.54
C LEU A 556 2.45 16.15 35.82
N TYR A 557 3.68 15.66 35.80
CA TYR A 557 4.30 14.93 36.89
C TYR A 557 5.33 15.75 37.70
N GLY A 558 5.56 17.02 37.35
CA GLY A 558 6.56 17.87 38.00
C GLY A 558 8.00 17.35 37.82
N LEU A 559 8.29 16.77 36.64
CA LEU A 559 9.58 16.18 36.29
C LEU A 559 10.39 17.14 35.40
N ASP A 560 11.69 16.84 35.23
CA ASP A 560 12.58 17.54 34.29
C ASP A 560 13.38 16.53 33.48
N LEU A 561 12.65 15.67 32.77
CA LEU A 561 13.20 14.62 31.91
C LEU A 561 13.64 15.22 30.58
N ASN A 562 14.67 14.60 29.98
CA ASN A 562 15.02 14.80 28.57
C ASN A 562 14.30 13.79 27.65
N SER A 563 14.47 13.93 26.35
CA SER A 563 13.78 13.09 25.35
C SER A 563 14.02 11.59 25.52
N PHE A 564 15.23 11.18 25.88
CA PHE A 564 15.57 9.78 26.13
C PHE A 564 14.92 9.25 27.42
N GLU A 565 14.92 10.07 28.47
CA GLU A 565 14.30 9.72 29.76
C GLU A 565 12.78 9.64 29.64
N VAL A 566 12.12 10.52 28.85
CA VAL A 566 10.68 10.42 28.56
C VAL A 566 10.36 9.16 27.77
N GLU A 567 11.21 8.75 26.83
CA GLU A 567 11.04 7.50 26.11
C GLU A 567 11.07 6.29 27.08
N ASN A 568 12.03 6.28 28.00
CA ASN A 568 12.12 5.24 29.03
C ASN A 568 10.93 5.29 30.01
N PHE A 569 10.50 6.50 30.40
CA PHE A 569 9.30 6.67 31.23
C PHE A 569 8.06 6.07 30.53
N LEU A 570 7.80 6.44 29.28
CA LEU A 570 6.67 5.92 28.51
C LEU A 570 6.75 4.40 28.33
N LYS A 571 7.92 3.84 28.05
CA LYS A 571 8.13 2.40 27.99
C LYS A 571 7.85 1.70 29.33
N SER A 572 8.15 2.35 30.44
CA SER A 572 7.95 1.76 31.79
C SER A 572 6.50 1.74 32.23
N VAL A 573 5.67 2.68 31.75
CA VAL A 573 4.24 2.77 32.07
C VAL A 573 3.35 2.13 31.02
N ALA A 574 3.85 1.89 29.82
CA ALA A 574 3.14 1.22 28.73
C ALA A 574 2.67 -0.17 29.16
N GLU A 575 1.46 -0.57 28.71
CA GLU A 575 0.93 -1.91 28.90
C GLU A 575 0.98 -2.64 27.54
N PRO A 576 1.99 -3.45 27.24
CA PRO A 576 2.05 -4.16 25.98
C PRO A 576 0.81 -5.02 25.73
N ARG A 577 0.33 -5.05 24.51
CA ARG A 577 -0.80 -5.86 24.05
C ARG A 577 -0.35 -6.84 22.98
N GLU A 578 -0.72 -8.09 23.13
CA GLU A 578 -0.45 -9.11 22.10
C GLU A 578 -1.19 -8.78 20.79
N TYR A 579 -2.39 -8.21 20.90
CA TYR A 579 -3.21 -7.80 19.74
C TYR A 579 -3.80 -6.41 19.97
N ILE A 580 -3.58 -5.51 19.02
CA ILE A 580 -4.17 -4.17 19.01
C ILE A 580 -5.47 -4.18 18.19
N ARG A 581 -6.62 -4.20 18.85
CA ARG A 581 -7.94 -4.26 18.21
C ARG A 581 -8.76 -3.00 18.43
N THR A 582 -8.65 -2.41 19.59
CA THR A 582 -9.48 -1.29 20.03
C THR A 582 -8.68 0.00 20.18
N SER A 583 -9.38 1.10 20.25
CA SER A 583 -8.81 2.40 20.56
C SER A 583 -8.13 2.44 21.93
N GLU A 584 -8.65 1.70 22.93
CA GLU A 584 -7.98 1.53 24.23
C GLU A 584 -6.63 0.84 24.06
N ASP A 585 -6.58 -0.29 23.32
CA ASP A 585 -5.31 -1.02 23.12
C ASP A 585 -4.22 -0.14 22.53
N VAL A 586 -4.56 0.71 21.55
CA VAL A 586 -3.60 1.65 20.92
C VAL A 586 -2.98 2.57 21.96
N VAL A 587 -3.81 3.15 22.84
CA VAL A 587 -3.33 4.16 23.79
C VAL A 587 -2.55 3.53 24.94
N VAL A 588 -3.13 2.50 25.60
CA VAL A 588 -2.48 1.89 26.77
C VAL A 588 -1.17 1.22 26.42
N SER A 589 -1.04 0.71 25.19
CA SER A 589 0.21 0.12 24.70
C SER A 589 1.33 1.15 24.46
N LYS A 590 0.99 2.42 24.35
CA LYS A 590 1.96 3.52 24.09
C LYS A 590 2.27 4.34 25.33
N VAL A 591 1.23 4.69 26.11
CA VAL A 591 1.35 5.67 27.21
C VAL A 591 0.89 5.13 28.57
N GLY A 592 0.41 3.88 28.62
CA GLY A 592 -0.05 3.25 29.85
C GLY A 592 -1.46 3.69 30.30
N ARG A 593 -1.95 3.02 31.33
CA ARG A 593 -3.31 3.15 31.85
C ARG A 593 -3.63 4.55 32.40
N GLU A 594 -2.73 5.12 33.16
CA GLU A 594 -2.98 6.39 33.84
C GLU A 594 -3.17 7.53 32.83
N LEU A 595 -2.26 7.68 31.83
CA LEU A 595 -2.39 8.69 30.80
C LEU A 595 -3.60 8.42 29.88
N TYR A 596 -3.93 7.15 29.62
CA TYR A 596 -5.14 6.80 28.93
C TYR A 596 -6.39 7.32 29.65
N GLU A 597 -6.51 7.12 30.97
CA GLU A 597 -7.66 7.59 31.74
C GLU A 597 -7.74 9.10 31.84
N LYS A 598 -6.57 9.77 31.97
CA LYS A 598 -6.50 11.23 32.08
C LYS A 598 -6.86 11.96 30.79
N PHE A 599 -6.43 11.48 29.63
CA PHE A 599 -6.54 12.20 28.35
C PHE A 599 -7.59 11.64 27.39
N PHE A 600 -7.80 10.32 27.35
CA PHE A 600 -8.47 9.68 26.22
C PHE A 600 -9.82 9.06 26.59
N ARG A 601 -9.91 8.35 27.69
CA ARG A 601 -11.08 7.53 28.02
C ARG A 601 -12.37 8.35 28.06
N ASN A 602 -12.46 9.35 28.91
CA ASN A 602 -13.67 10.14 29.08
C ASN A 602 -13.90 11.11 27.92
N TYR A 603 -12.81 11.64 27.30
CA TYR A 603 -12.94 12.41 26.09
C TYR A 603 -13.60 11.60 24.97
N THR A 604 -13.15 10.37 24.77
CA THR A 604 -13.69 9.45 23.76
C THR A 604 -15.15 9.05 24.09
N ARG A 605 -15.44 8.79 25.34
CA ARG A 605 -16.84 8.53 25.79
C ARG A 605 -17.77 9.70 25.49
N LYS A 606 -17.36 10.93 25.75
CA LYS A 606 -18.14 12.10 25.36
C LYS A 606 -18.32 12.17 23.86
N GLN A 607 -17.21 12.12 23.11
CA GLN A 607 -17.20 12.31 21.65
C GLN A 607 -18.00 11.22 20.91
N TRP A 608 -17.81 9.97 21.29
CA TRP A 608 -18.38 8.85 20.57
C TRP A 608 -19.59 8.20 21.24
N GLY A 609 -19.87 8.48 22.52
CA GLY A 609 -20.91 7.82 23.29
C GLY A 609 -20.60 6.35 23.63
N LEU A 610 -19.34 5.92 23.39
CA LEU A 610 -18.86 4.54 23.56
C LEU A 610 -17.54 4.55 24.33
N ASP A 611 -17.24 3.46 25.03
CA ASP A 611 -15.92 3.29 25.63
C ASP A 611 -14.88 3.04 24.54
N PRO A 612 -13.63 3.51 24.68
CA PRO A 612 -12.57 3.24 23.70
C PRO A 612 -12.31 1.76 23.43
N SER A 613 -12.66 0.87 24.36
CA SER A 613 -12.60 -0.59 24.19
C SER A 613 -13.64 -1.13 23.20
N GLU A 614 -14.68 -0.35 22.86
CA GLU A 614 -15.74 -0.69 21.93
C GLU A 614 -15.52 -0.07 20.53
N LEU A 615 -14.51 0.77 20.38
CA LEU A 615 -14.22 1.49 19.14
C LEU A 615 -13.03 0.87 18.41
N ASP A 616 -13.10 0.87 17.09
CA ASP A 616 -11.99 0.45 16.24
C ASP A 616 -10.73 1.27 16.53
N LYS A 617 -9.58 0.64 16.44
CA LYS A 617 -8.27 1.24 16.67
C LYS A 617 -8.01 2.50 15.82
N SER A 618 -8.57 2.60 14.62
CA SER A 618 -8.38 3.73 13.69
C SER A 618 -8.88 5.07 14.22
N VAL A 619 -9.75 5.08 15.22
CA VAL A 619 -10.30 6.31 15.81
C VAL A 619 -9.21 7.15 16.50
N ILE A 620 -8.29 6.49 17.20
CA ILE A 620 -7.24 7.16 17.99
C ILE A 620 -5.83 6.99 17.39
N ALA A 621 -5.62 6.01 16.52
CA ALA A 621 -4.30 5.67 15.96
C ALA A 621 -3.56 6.87 15.32
N ARG A 622 -4.28 7.86 14.81
CA ARG A 622 -3.76 9.08 14.19
C ARG A 622 -3.16 10.12 15.16
N ILE A 623 -3.37 9.97 16.48
CA ILE A 623 -2.82 10.91 17.46
C ILE A 623 -1.43 10.39 17.86
N PRO A 624 -0.34 11.10 17.49
CA PRO A 624 1.00 10.65 17.81
C PRO A 624 1.30 10.79 19.30
N THR A 625 2.27 10.04 19.81
CA THR A 625 2.94 10.25 21.07
C THR A 625 4.38 10.63 20.78
N ARG A 626 4.91 11.67 21.40
CA ARG A 626 6.24 12.21 21.10
C ARG A 626 7.12 12.22 22.32
N THR A 627 8.41 12.05 22.11
CA THR A 627 9.43 12.14 23.18
C THR A 627 10.18 13.47 23.18
N ASN A 628 9.91 14.34 22.21
CA ASN A 628 10.49 15.67 22.09
C ASN A 628 9.48 16.77 22.46
N ARG A 629 9.82 18.05 22.27
CA ARG A 629 8.97 19.22 22.58
C ARG A 629 8.03 19.65 21.44
N ASP A 630 7.91 18.85 20.36
CA ASP A 630 7.01 19.20 19.26
C ASP A 630 5.55 19.06 19.72
N ASP A 631 4.88 20.20 19.82
CA ASP A 631 3.49 20.34 20.29
C ASP A 631 2.47 20.52 19.14
N ARG A 632 2.92 20.45 17.89
CA ARG A 632 2.03 20.55 16.73
C ARG A 632 1.04 19.39 16.71
N TYR A 633 -0.22 19.68 16.49
CA TYR A 633 -1.26 18.65 16.46
C TYR A 633 -1.16 17.75 15.23
N PHE A 634 -0.79 18.33 14.07
CA PHE A 634 -0.56 17.64 12.81
C PHE A 634 0.92 17.62 12.45
N THR A 635 1.32 16.63 11.62
CA THR A 635 2.68 16.50 11.07
C THR A 635 2.74 16.70 9.56
N ASP A 636 1.60 17.02 8.96
CA ASP A 636 1.45 17.17 7.51
C ASP A 636 2.31 18.30 6.96
N THR A 637 2.78 18.11 5.72
CA THR A 637 3.65 19.05 5.01
C THR A 637 2.96 20.40 4.77
N TYR A 638 1.68 20.38 4.43
CA TYR A 638 0.89 21.57 4.19
C TYR A 638 -0.12 21.75 5.33
N GLN A 639 0.05 22.81 6.11
CA GLN A 639 -0.83 23.17 7.20
C GLN A 639 -1.16 24.65 7.06
N ALA A 640 -2.41 24.99 6.80
CA ALA A 640 -2.79 26.36 6.50
C ALA A 640 -4.28 26.62 6.73
N MET A 641 -4.64 27.89 6.83
CA MET A 641 -6.02 28.37 6.82
C MET A 641 -6.27 29.25 5.59
N PRO A 642 -7.43 29.15 4.96
CA PRO A 642 -7.80 30.09 3.90
C PRO A 642 -7.76 31.53 4.44
N LEU A 643 -7.04 32.42 3.77
CA LEU A 643 -6.79 33.78 4.25
C LEU A 643 -8.09 34.58 4.52
N HIS A 644 -9.12 34.31 3.71
CA HIS A 644 -10.42 34.98 3.80
C HIS A 644 -11.57 34.04 4.21
N GLY A 645 -11.23 32.91 4.83
CA GLY A 645 -12.17 31.89 5.26
C GLY A 645 -12.52 30.85 4.19
N PHE A 646 -13.11 29.76 4.64
CA PHE A 646 -13.53 28.64 3.77
C PHE A 646 -14.71 29.04 2.88
N THR A 647 -15.69 29.75 3.40
CA THR A 647 -16.87 30.16 2.62
C THR A 647 -16.47 30.98 1.40
N ARG A 648 -15.49 31.88 1.55
CA ARG A 648 -14.98 32.66 0.43
C ARG A 648 -14.27 31.78 -0.62
N MET A 649 -13.56 30.76 -0.20
CA MET A 649 -12.97 29.78 -1.11
C MET A 649 -14.06 29.03 -1.90
N PHE A 650 -15.12 28.58 -1.24
CA PHE A 650 -16.25 27.91 -1.90
C PHE A 650 -17.01 28.85 -2.85
N GLU A 651 -17.20 30.13 -2.50
CA GLU A 651 -17.75 31.11 -3.39
C GLU A 651 -16.95 31.23 -4.70
N THR A 652 -15.62 31.29 -4.59
CA THR A 652 -14.72 31.33 -5.74
C THR A 652 -14.81 30.03 -6.56
N MET A 653 -14.87 28.90 -5.93
CA MET A 653 -14.96 27.59 -6.57
C MET A 653 -16.28 27.45 -7.36
N LEU A 654 -17.38 27.92 -6.82
CA LEU A 654 -18.72 27.79 -7.40
C LEU A 654 -19.10 28.95 -8.32
N ALA A 655 -18.23 29.94 -8.54
CA ALA A 655 -18.53 31.15 -9.36
C ALA A 655 -18.54 30.89 -10.88
N HIS A 656 -18.34 29.65 -11.34
CA HIS A 656 -18.30 29.32 -12.75
C HIS A 656 -19.68 29.49 -13.41
N PRO A 657 -19.80 30.08 -14.63
CA PRO A 657 -21.09 30.38 -15.29
C PRO A 657 -21.95 29.13 -15.57
N ASN A 658 -21.33 27.94 -15.68
CA ASN A 658 -22.06 26.68 -15.86
C ASN A 658 -22.55 26.09 -14.55
N ILE A 659 -22.28 26.70 -13.41
CA ILE A 659 -22.75 26.25 -12.10
C ILE A 659 -23.90 27.13 -11.63
N LYS A 660 -25.00 26.51 -11.28
CA LYS A 660 -26.10 27.15 -10.56
C LYS A 660 -26.21 26.54 -9.18
N VAL A 661 -26.31 27.39 -8.16
CA VAL A 661 -26.49 26.96 -6.77
C VAL A 661 -27.88 27.28 -6.29
N MET A 662 -28.59 26.34 -5.69
CA MET A 662 -29.86 26.49 -5.00
C MET A 662 -29.69 26.03 -3.54
N LEU A 663 -29.86 26.97 -2.63
CA LEU A 663 -29.83 26.75 -1.18
C LEU A 663 -31.25 26.67 -0.62
N ASN A 664 -31.38 26.23 0.66
CA ASN A 664 -32.67 25.97 1.30
C ASN A 664 -33.57 25.04 0.46
N THR A 665 -32.99 24.07 -0.23
CA THR A 665 -33.69 23.20 -1.18
C THR A 665 -33.29 21.74 -0.94
N ASP A 666 -34.28 20.91 -0.60
CA ASP A 666 -34.08 19.47 -0.63
C ASP A 666 -34.12 18.97 -2.09
N TYR A 667 -33.19 18.12 -2.48
CA TYR A 667 -33.10 17.62 -3.86
C TYR A 667 -34.38 16.87 -4.27
N ARG A 668 -35.07 16.22 -3.33
CA ARG A 668 -36.33 15.51 -3.57
C ARG A 668 -37.47 16.41 -4.02
N GLU A 669 -37.42 17.69 -3.66
CA GLU A 669 -38.42 18.69 -4.11
C GLU A 669 -38.27 19.03 -5.59
N ILE A 670 -37.08 18.95 -6.12
CA ILE A 670 -36.75 19.41 -7.46
C ILE A 670 -36.40 18.34 -8.48
N GLU A 671 -36.05 17.12 -8.03
CA GLU A 671 -35.57 16.02 -8.90
C GLU A 671 -36.53 15.70 -10.05
N LYS A 672 -37.85 15.79 -9.81
CA LYS A 672 -38.90 15.58 -10.82
C LYS A 672 -39.21 16.82 -11.64
N ALA A 673 -38.93 18.02 -11.11
CA ALA A 673 -39.25 19.29 -11.74
C ALA A 673 -38.13 19.81 -12.65
N ILE A 674 -36.86 19.52 -12.29
CA ILE A 674 -35.67 19.96 -13.02
C ILE A 674 -34.92 18.70 -13.51
N PRO A 675 -35.13 18.29 -14.75
CA PRO A 675 -34.49 17.09 -15.29
C PRO A 675 -32.98 17.29 -15.45
N CYS A 676 -32.18 16.36 -14.89
CA CYS A 676 -30.75 16.26 -14.99
C CYS A 676 -30.39 14.90 -15.59
N ARG A 677 -29.18 14.72 -16.13
CA ARG A 677 -28.75 13.43 -16.72
C ARG A 677 -28.18 12.48 -15.68
N GLU A 678 -27.38 12.98 -14.78
CA GLU A 678 -26.69 12.20 -13.75
C GLU A 678 -26.72 12.97 -12.44
N MET A 679 -26.58 12.26 -11.33
CA MET A 679 -26.58 12.82 -9.97
C MET A 679 -25.27 12.51 -9.24
N VAL A 680 -24.79 13.47 -8.47
CA VAL A 680 -23.74 13.25 -7.45
C VAL A 680 -24.36 13.50 -6.08
N TYR A 681 -24.38 12.48 -5.24
CA TYR A 681 -24.99 12.54 -3.91
C TYR A 681 -23.92 12.53 -2.82
N THR A 682 -23.94 13.53 -1.93
CA THR A 682 -22.98 13.65 -0.84
C THR A 682 -23.59 13.56 0.57
N GLY A 683 -24.90 13.35 0.66
CA GLY A 683 -25.63 13.16 1.91
C GLY A 683 -25.49 11.74 2.50
N PRO A 684 -26.18 11.44 3.62
CA PRO A 684 -26.16 10.11 4.21
C PRO A 684 -26.76 9.08 3.24
N VAL A 685 -26.01 7.99 3.03
CA VAL A 685 -26.41 6.94 2.07
C VAL A 685 -27.70 6.23 2.47
N ASP A 686 -27.90 6.03 3.76
CA ASP A 686 -29.12 5.41 4.31
C ASP A 686 -30.37 6.30 4.12
N GLU A 687 -30.22 7.62 4.22
CA GLU A 687 -31.27 8.59 3.91
C GLU A 687 -31.66 8.55 2.43
N PHE A 688 -30.71 8.37 1.52
CA PHE A 688 -30.97 8.23 0.09
C PHE A 688 -31.90 7.05 -0.23
N PHE A 689 -31.68 5.93 0.45
CA PHE A 689 -32.44 4.69 0.29
C PHE A 689 -33.59 4.53 1.31
N ASP A 690 -34.08 5.64 1.87
CA ASP A 690 -35.21 5.69 2.80
C ASP A 690 -35.08 4.74 3.99
N TYR A 691 -33.83 4.62 4.50
CA TYR A 691 -33.49 3.79 5.67
C TYR A 691 -33.86 2.32 5.52
N ARG A 692 -33.86 1.77 4.31
CA ARG A 692 -34.35 0.41 3.96
C ARG A 692 -33.75 -0.70 4.81
N TYR A 693 -32.48 -0.57 5.20
CA TYR A 693 -31.76 -1.52 6.07
C TYR A 693 -31.54 -0.99 7.50
N GLY A 694 -32.30 0.05 7.86
CA GLY A 694 -32.18 0.74 9.15
C GLY A 694 -31.20 1.93 9.07
N LYS A 695 -31.27 2.82 10.06
CA LYS A 695 -30.41 4.01 10.13
C LYS A 695 -28.97 3.61 10.43
N LEU A 696 -28.05 4.17 9.69
CA LEU A 696 -26.63 4.12 10.03
C LEU A 696 -26.34 5.07 11.20
N PRO A 697 -25.64 4.62 12.24
CA PRO A 697 -25.32 5.48 13.38
C PRO A 697 -24.28 6.55 13.01
N TYR A 698 -24.62 7.81 13.33
CA TYR A 698 -23.71 8.95 13.24
C TYR A 698 -23.60 9.63 14.61
N ARG A 699 -22.52 10.33 14.83
CA ARG A 699 -22.42 11.29 15.94
C ARG A 699 -22.77 12.69 15.45
N SER A 700 -23.42 13.44 16.32
CA SER A 700 -23.79 14.83 16.12
C SER A 700 -23.08 15.74 17.11
N LEU A 701 -23.09 17.02 16.87
CA LEU A 701 -22.49 18.07 17.71
C LEU A 701 -23.45 19.24 17.84
N ASP A 702 -23.54 19.80 19.06
CA ASP A 702 -24.08 21.15 19.28
C ASP A 702 -22.94 22.13 19.53
N PHE A 703 -23.12 23.32 19.02
CA PHE A 703 -22.15 24.41 19.11
C PHE A 703 -22.75 25.60 19.87
N LYS A 704 -22.13 25.97 20.97
CA LYS A 704 -22.49 27.19 21.70
C LYS A 704 -21.42 28.24 21.47
N HIS A 705 -21.76 29.28 20.67
CA HIS A 705 -20.89 30.41 20.39
C HIS A 705 -21.07 31.49 21.46
N GLU A 706 -19.97 32.10 21.90
CA GLU A 706 -19.94 33.22 22.81
C GLU A 706 -18.87 34.23 22.37
N THR A 707 -19.20 35.52 22.51
CA THR A 707 -18.23 36.60 22.28
C THR A 707 -17.91 37.33 23.57
N HIS A 708 -16.62 37.48 23.84
CA HIS A 708 -16.08 38.09 25.05
C HIS A 708 -15.43 39.44 24.75
N ASN A 709 -15.58 40.38 25.69
CA ASN A 709 -15.00 41.72 25.59
C ASN A 709 -13.54 41.71 26.11
N THR A 710 -12.73 40.85 25.52
CA THR A 710 -11.29 40.71 25.78
C THR A 710 -10.58 40.34 24.49
N GLU A 711 -9.33 40.73 24.34
CA GLU A 711 -8.54 40.36 23.17
C GLU A 711 -8.26 38.86 23.08
N VAL A 712 -8.06 38.20 24.22
CA VAL A 712 -7.74 36.76 24.31
C VAL A 712 -8.56 36.15 25.44
N PHE A 713 -9.19 35.03 25.21
CA PHE A 713 -9.94 34.29 26.20
C PHE A 713 -9.14 33.14 26.81
N GLN A 714 -8.36 32.44 26.00
CA GLN A 714 -7.58 31.28 26.42
C GLN A 714 -6.16 31.28 25.83
N SER A 715 -5.27 30.47 26.41
CA SER A 715 -3.82 30.47 26.08
C SER A 715 -3.46 29.66 24.84
N ALA A 716 -4.43 29.02 24.17
CA ALA A 716 -4.22 28.19 22.97
C ALA A 716 -5.45 28.25 22.05
N PRO A 717 -5.30 27.94 20.76
CA PRO A 717 -6.41 27.90 19.81
C PRO A 717 -7.55 26.97 20.24
N VAL A 718 -7.20 25.82 20.80
CA VAL A 718 -8.14 24.81 21.29
C VAL A 718 -7.68 24.30 22.65
N ILE A 719 -8.59 24.22 23.59
CA ILE A 719 -8.40 23.52 24.86
C ILE A 719 -9.39 22.37 24.94
N ASN A 720 -8.87 21.15 25.07
CA ASN A 720 -9.67 19.94 25.30
C ASN A 720 -9.94 19.78 26.79
N TYR A 721 -11.15 19.34 27.12
CA TYR A 721 -11.59 19.07 28.49
C TYR A 721 -11.99 17.58 28.61
N PRO A 722 -11.05 16.68 28.85
CA PRO A 722 -11.35 15.26 28.94
C PRO A 722 -12.35 14.93 30.02
N ASN A 723 -12.23 15.49 31.21
CA ASN A 723 -12.89 15.01 32.42
C ASN A 723 -13.92 15.97 33.02
N GLU A 724 -13.66 17.29 33.07
CA GLU A 724 -14.37 18.19 33.99
C GLU A 724 -15.74 18.67 33.49
N HIS A 725 -15.98 18.77 32.18
CA HIS A 725 -17.15 19.41 31.60
C HIS A 725 -17.94 18.48 30.67
N LEU A 726 -19.17 18.85 30.31
CA LEU A 726 -19.99 18.14 29.33
C LEU A 726 -19.50 18.37 27.90
N TYR A 727 -18.93 19.55 27.63
CA TYR A 727 -18.29 19.81 26.33
C TYR A 727 -16.93 19.12 26.24
N THR A 728 -16.52 18.82 25.02
CA THR A 728 -15.22 18.19 24.78
C THR A 728 -14.09 19.17 24.62
N ARG A 729 -14.37 20.36 24.06
CA ARG A 729 -13.36 21.38 23.82
C ARG A 729 -13.95 22.77 23.68
N VAL A 730 -13.08 23.76 23.83
CA VAL A 730 -13.34 25.16 23.55
C VAL A 730 -12.36 25.63 22.48
N THR A 731 -12.87 26.28 21.46
CA THR A 731 -12.05 26.86 20.39
C THR A 731 -12.16 28.38 20.39
N GLU A 732 -11.05 29.09 20.29
CA GLU A 732 -10.99 30.52 20.09
C GLU A 732 -10.57 30.85 18.66
N PHE A 733 -11.46 31.49 17.89
CA PHE A 733 -11.32 31.57 16.43
C PHE A 733 -10.21 32.49 15.96
N LYS A 734 -9.89 33.57 16.67
CA LYS A 734 -8.84 34.50 16.24
C LYS A 734 -7.47 33.86 16.09
N TYR A 735 -7.15 32.84 16.86
CA TYR A 735 -5.94 32.03 16.62
C TYR A 735 -5.95 31.33 15.26
N LEU A 736 -7.13 30.82 14.84
CA LEU A 736 -7.27 30.11 13.59
C LEU A 736 -7.25 31.06 12.40
N THR A 737 -7.97 32.19 12.52
CA THR A 737 -8.15 33.14 11.41
C THR A 737 -7.01 34.15 11.31
N GLY A 738 -6.26 34.38 12.39
CA GLY A 738 -5.22 35.41 12.47
C GLY A 738 -5.79 36.83 12.52
N GLN A 739 -7.06 36.97 12.81
CA GLN A 739 -7.74 38.28 12.85
C GLN A 739 -7.37 39.03 14.15
N GLU A 740 -7.00 40.31 14.02
CA GLU A 740 -6.82 41.21 15.14
C GLU A 740 -8.14 41.91 15.48
N HIS A 741 -8.59 41.81 16.73
CA HIS A 741 -9.83 42.43 17.20
C HIS A 741 -9.82 42.55 18.70
N HIS A 742 -10.40 43.61 19.24
CA HIS A 742 -10.46 43.92 20.70
C HIS A 742 -11.41 42.99 21.48
N LYS A 743 -12.29 42.27 20.76
CA LYS A 743 -13.10 41.15 21.29
C LYS A 743 -12.62 39.84 20.74
N THR A 744 -13.06 38.75 21.35
CA THR A 744 -12.81 37.39 20.82
C THR A 744 -14.07 36.54 20.88
N SER A 745 -14.25 35.67 19.87
CA SER A 745 -15.35 34.73 19.82
C SER A 745 -14.83 33.32 19.97
N ILE A 746 -15.53 32.54 20.79
CA ILE A 746 -15.23 31.16 21.11
C ILE A 746 -16.41 30.26 20.80
N VAL A 747 -16.16 28.96 20.71
CA VAL A 747 -17.21 27.95 20.61
C VAL A 747 -16.95 26.78 21.55
N TYR A 748 -17.99 26.38 22.28
CA TYR A 748 -18.05 25.14 23.04
C TYR A 748 -18.67 24.03 22.22
N GLU A 749 -18.07 22.84 22.21
CA GLU A 749 -18.56 21.69 21.45
C GLU A 749 -19.16 20.64 22.38
N PHE A 750 -20.45 20.34 22.19
CA PHE A 750 -21.20 19.34 22.93
C PHE A 750 -21.56 18.15 22.05
N PRO A 751 -20.96 16.98 22.24
CA PRO A 751 -21.28 15.80 21.44
C PRO A 751 -22.66 15.24 21.77
N LYS A 752 -23.39 14.81 20.73
CA LYS A 752 -24.74 14.23 20.84
C LYS A 752 -24.85 12.92 20.08
N ALA A 753 -25.81 12.10 20.48
CA ALA A 753 -26.16 10.88 19.77
C ALA A 753 -27.07 11.14 18.56
N GLU A 754 -27.89 12.16 18.62
CA GLU A 754 -28.89 12.53 17.58
C GLU A 754 -28.69 13.96 17.11
N GLY A 755 -29.10 14.23 15.87
CA GLY A 755 -28.99 15.53 15.21
C GLY A 755 -28.40 15.39 13.82
N ASP A 756 -27.85 16.47 13.29
CA ASP A 756 -27.14 16.47 12.00
C ASP A 756 -25.97 15.48 12.03
N PRO A 757 -25.78 14.66 10.99
CA PRO A 757 -24.70 13.69 10.93
C PRO A 757 -23.34 14.34 10.67
N TYR A 758 -22.42 14.22 11.63
CA TYR A 758 -21.03 14.72 11.49
C TYR A 758 -20.04 13.60 11.26
N TYR A 759 -20.13 12.52 12.05
CA TYR A 759 -19.13 11.45 12.07
C TYR A 759 -19.82 10.08 12.01
N PRO A 760 -19.53 9.24 10.99
CA PRO A 760 -19.93 7.83 11.01
C PRO A 760 -19.32 7.13 12.22
N VAL A 761 -20.08 6.29 12.90
CA VAL A 761 -19.60 5.52 14.07
C VAL A 761 -18.89 4.27 13.58
N PRO A 762 -17.56 4.15 13.73
CA PRO A 762 -16.78 3.04 13.13
C PRO A 762 -16.86 1.79 14.02
N ARG A 763 -17.91 0.99 13.82
CA ARG A 763 -18.09 -0.32 14.44
C ARG A 763 -18.30 -1.39 13.36
N PRO A 764 -17.85 -2.65 13.59
CA PRO A 764 -18.04 -3.73 12.63
C PRO A 764 -19.50 -3.94 12.22
N GLU A 765 -20.44 -3.84 13.16
CA GLU A 765 -21.87 -4.01 12.92
C GLU A 765 -22.41 -2.94 11.96
N ASN A 766 -21.97 -1.72 12.11
CA ASN A 766 -22.36 -0.60 11.25
C ASN A 766 -21.80 -0.77 9.83
N GLN A 767 -20.62 -1.36 9.70
CA GLN A 767 -20.02 -1.67 8.40
C GLN A 767 -20.81 -2.75 7.65
N GLU A 768 -21.41 -3.72 8.35
CA GLU A 768 -22.27 -4.72 7.71
C GLU A 768 -23.57 -4.09 7.17
N ILE A 769 -24.19 -3.16 7.91
CA ILE A 769 -25.35 -2.39 7.41
C ILE A 769 -24.92 -1.54 6.19
N TYR A 770 -23.78 -0.85 6.29
CA TYR A 770 -23.28 -0.05 5.20
C TYR A 770 -22.99 -0.86 3.92
N LYS A 771 -22.46 -2.10 4.03
CA LYS A 771 -22.25 -2.99 2.87
C LYS A 771 -23.53 -3.24 2.08
N GLN A 772 -24.69 -3.36 2.76
CA GLN A 772 -25.96 -3.52 2.09
C GLN A 772 -26.37 -2.25 1.32
N TYR A 773 -26.18 -1.07 1.93
CA TYR A 773 -26.40 0.21 1.24
C TYR A 773 -25.43 0.42 0.09
N LYS A 774 -24.17 0.04 0.27
CA LYS A 774 -23.14 0.13 -0.79
C LYS A 774 -23.51 -0.73 -2.00
N ALA A 775 -24.04 -1.93 -1.78
CA ALA A 775 -24.48 -2.79 -2.89
C ALA A 775 -25.61 -2.13 -3.71
N LEU A 776 -26.55 -1.42 -3.03
CA LEU A 776 -27.58 -0.64 -3.73
C LEU A 776 -26.98 0.55 -4.47
N ALA A 777 -26.04 1.27 -3.84
CA ALA A 777 -25.39 2.41 -4.43
C ALA A 777 -24.55 2.03 -5.66
N ASP A 778 -23.82 0.92 -5.60
CA ASP A 778 -23.01 0.39 -6.70
C ASP A 778 -23.89 -0.09 -7.88
N ALA A 779 -25.16 -0.44 -7.65
CA ALA A 779 -26.10 -0.82 -8.69
C ALA A 779 -26.74 0.38 -9.40
N MET A 780 -26.61 1.61 -8.87
CA MET A 780 -27.11 2.82 -9.52
C MET A 780 -26.19 3.24 -10.66
N LEU A 781 -26.71 3.44 -11.86
CA LEU A 781 -25.91 3.72 -13.05
C LEU A 781 -25.65 5.21 -13.25
N ASP A 782 -26.56 6.04 -12.77
CA ASP A 782 -26.66 7.48 -12.99
C ASP A 782 -26.48 8.31 -11.71
N VAL A 783 -26.10 7.66 -10.58
CA VAL A 783 -25.85 8.30 -9.29
C VAL A 783 -24.46 7.94 -8.76
N TYR A 784 -23.69 8.94 -8.38
CA TYR A 784 -22.37 8.80 -7.78
C TYR A 784 -22.44 9.20 -6.31
N PHE A 785 -22.08 8.28 -5.42
CA PHE A 785 -22.05 8.50 -3.98
C PHE A 785 -20.64 8.93 -3.54
N VAL A 786 -20.50 10.14 -3.01
CA VAL A 786 -19.21 10.78 -2.75
C VAL A 786 -19.20 11.49 -1.41
N GLY A 787 -18.08 11.47 -0.72
CA GLY A 787 -17.90 12.16 0.54
C GLY A 787 -18.17 11.31 1.78
N ARG A 788 -17.93 11.92 2.94
CA ARG A 788 -17.94 11.27 4.26
C ARG A 788 -19.23 10.51 4.57
N LEU A 789 -20.39 11.13 4.30
CA LEU A 789 -21.68 10.58 4.66
C LEU A 789 -22.16 9.54 3.64
N ALA A 790 -21.98 9.81 2.35
CA ALA A 790 -22.40 8.92 1.28
C ALA A 790 -21.57 7.64 1.19
N THR A 791 -20.33 7.65 1.69
CA THR A 791 -19.46 6.47 1.73
C THR A 791 -19.26 5.91 3.14
N TYR A 792 -19.95 6.46 4.14
CA TYR A 792 -19.87 6.05 5.55
C TYR A 792 -18.44 5.89 6.07
N LYS A 793 -17.55 6.85 5.72
CA LYS A 793 -16.13 6.86 6.11
C LYS A 793 -15.76 8.17 6.82
N TYR A 794 -14.87 8.05 7.80
CA TYR A 794 -14.38 9.19 8.54
C TYR A 794 -13.22 9.86 7.77
N TYR A 795 -13.55 10.75 6.84
CA TYR A 795 -12.59 11.50 6.04
C TYR A 795 -12.24 12.85 6.65
N ASN A 796 -10.98 13.26 6.55
CA ASN A 796 -10.56 14.65 6.68
C ASN A 796 -10.95 15.47 5.43
N MET A 797 -10.79 16.79 5.47
CA MET A 797 -11.14 17.67 4.35
C MET A 797 -10.37 17.34 3.07
N ASP A 798 -9.07 17.14 3.18
CA ASP A 798 -8.19 16.78 2.07
C ASP A 798 -8.58 15.45 1.43
N GLN A 799 -8.95 14.45 2.22
CA GLN A 799 -9.43 13.16 1.72
C GLN A 799 -10.79 13.28 1.00
N CYS A 800 -11.67 14.18 1.46
CA CYS A 800 -12.91 14.49 0.73
C CYS A 800 -12.62 15.11 -0.64
N VAL A 801 -11.64 16.01 -0.72
CA VAL A 801 -11.19 16.64 -1.96
C VAL A 801 -10.57 15.61 -2.90
N ALA A 802 -9.64 14.79 -2.40
CA ALA A 802 -8.97 13.73 -3.17
C ALA A 802 -9.98 12.73 -3.75
N GLN A 803 -10.93 12.26 -2.93
CA GLN A 803 -12.01 11.39 -3.39
C GLN A 803 -12.85 12.03 -4.49
N ALA A 804 -13.21 13.31 -4.32
CA ALA A 804 -14.00 14.03 -5.31
C ALA A 804 -13.27 14.18 -6.65
N LEU A 805 -11.97 14.48 -6.63
CA LEU A 805 -11.14 14.51 -7.84
C LEU A 805 -11.09 13.14 -8.53
N THR A 806 -10.93 12.07 -7.77
CA THR A 806 -10.95 10.68 -8.28
C THR A 806 -12.29 10.34 -8.94
N VAL A 807 -13.41 10.66 -8.29
CA VAL A 807 -14.75 10.40 -8.86
C VAL A 807 -15.01 11.23 -10.11
N TYR A 808 -14.56 12.49 -10.16
CA TYR A 808 -14.62 13.29 -11.39
C TYR A 808 -13.89 12.60 -12.55
N GLN A 809 -12.73 12.04 -12.32
CA GLN A 809 -11.97 11.29 -13.34
C GLN A 809 -12.74 10.04 -13.81
N GLN A 810 -13.37 9.30 -12.89
CA GLN A 810 -14.23 8.15 -13.23
C GLN A 810 -15.42 8.56 -14.10
N ILE A 811 -16.11 9.64 -13.75
CA ILE A 811 -17.22 10.20 -14.52
C ILE A 811 -16.77 10.52 -15.95
N THR A 812 -15.67 11.25 -16.10
CA THR A 812 -15.17 11.68 -17.41
C THR A 812 -14.64 10.54 -18.26
N SER A 813 -14.05 9.53 -17.65
CA SER A 813 -13.57 8.31 -18.34
C SER A 813 -14.73 7.48 -18.87
N LYS A 814 -15.82 7.29 -18.10
CA LYS A 814 -17.05 6.64 -18.58
C LYS A 814 -17.64 7.37 -19.82
N GLN A 815 -17.64 8.68 -19.83
CA GLN A 815 -18.19 9.47 -20.95
C GLN A 815 -17.33 9.40 -22.22
N LYS A 816 -16.02 9.28 -22.10
CA LYS A 816 -15.13 9.04 -23.24
C LYS A 816 -15.39 7.67 -23.88
N LEU A 817 -15.60 6.64 -23.05
CA LEU A 817 -15.94 5.29 -23.52
C LEU A 817 -17.34 5.20 -24.17
N ALA A 818 -18.30 5.98 -23.72
CA ALA A 818 -19.64 6.01 -24.30
C ALA A 818 -19.73 6.78 -25.66
N LYS A 819 -18.69 7.54 -26.00
CA LYS A 819 -18.60 8.29 -27.28
C LYS A 819 -17.81 7.54 -28.38
N ILE A 820 -17.13 6.47 -28.01
CA ILE A 820 -16.49 5.51 -28.91
C ILE A 820 -17.42 4.32 -29.14
#